data_5caaba5b1b5ef8607c575cb51a3f1979
#
_entry.id   5caaba5b1b5ef8607c575cb51a3f1979
#
_cell.length_a   1.000
_cell.length_b   1.000
_cell.length_c   1.000
_cell.angle_alpha   90.00
_cell.angle_beta   90.00
_cell.angle_gamma   90.00
#
_symmetry.space_group_name_H-M   'P 1'
#
loop_
_entity.id
_entity.type
_entity.pdbx_description
1 polymer ?
#
loop_
_entity_poly.entity_id
_entity_poly.type
_entity_poly.pdbx_seq_one_letter_code
_entity_poly.pdbx_strand_id
1 'polypeptide(L)'
;QQEWKAIELKWFLPKFFAKRSYLKKLRLYNTSLQAVQIPSLLEKLNAYQKNNKIIQEQSSELSSSFGFLGRKNKEKWDDIDSILKNLPMIYNTLSEYAAIIQQPFAEILNQFANKISTDWNTFQQSNGNTFRQLIDTSNELNTVLNEIKGLCYIQLPDNNLEVKLPVLLNTWLTHFNKIKDWGQWCIRKRELESLHLTVVINYITDKHKSGSEASNAYMKGVYHQLALKNVDADETLRLFNGLLFEEMISKYKQLTIDFQELSKKELYCRLAARIPSLTMEAASSSEIGILKRNISNGGRGTSIRRIIDQIPTLLPKLCPCMLMSPISVAQYIDLDAEKFDLVIFDEASQMPTSEAVGAIARGNALVVVGDPKQMPPTSFFSSSQVDEEEAEFDDMESILDDCISLSIPSRYLTWHYRSKHESLIAFSNSQYYNGKLYTFPSVDDRVSKVRLVQVDGTYDKGRTRSNHAEAEAIVKEILNRLRTPEVPEKSIGVVSFSQVQQNLIEDMLIEELNKYPELEEKAFQSNEPIFIKNLENVQGDERDIILFSIGYGPDRNGNVSMNFGPLNNQGGERRLNVAVSRARYEMIIFSTLRSEQIDLKRTKSKGVEGLKRFLEFAERGTSPVPAIQLQNLQQSNLITLIAQELTQRGYKVDTLVGRSNFKVDLAIVNPLQPDTYILGILCDGRNYYETKTTRDREIVQPNVLQMLHWNVMRVWSVDWFEHKENVVERIIKKLEDLKNTKVEEQPPLPIENNVLKTFSIENEPVVELVNNREREYIFADLPDIGYSTDIDTVMASSY
;
A
#
# COMPACT_ATOMS: atom_id res chain seq x y z
N GLN A 1 26.71 -35.74 13.35
CA GLN A 1 25.28 -35.85 13.02
C GLN A 1 24.40 -35.49 14.21
N GLN A 2 24.69 -36.03 15.42
CA GLN A 2 23.91 -35.68 16.63
C GLN A 2 23.98 -34.17 16.95
N GLU A 3 25.17 -33.58 16.87
CA GLU A 3 25.35 -32.15 17.08
C GLU A 3 24.57 -31.29 16.03
N TRP A 4 24.55 -31.72 14.76
CA TRP A 4 23.79 -31.05 13.72
C TRP A 4 22.28 -31.13 13.96
N LYS A 5 21.76 -32.32 14.31
CA LYS A 5 20.35 -32.49 14.68
C LYS A 5 19.96 -31.61 15.89
N ALA A 6 20.83 -31.51 16.89
CA ALA A 6 20.61 -30.65 18.05
C ALA A 6 20.60 -29.15 17.69
N ILE A 7 21.33 -28.76 16.65
CA ILE A 7 21.30 -27.41 16.12
C ILE A 7 19.97 -27.13 15.36
N GLU A 8 19.48 -28.13 14.61
CA GLU A 8 18.23 -28.03 13.86
C GLU A 8 16.98 -27.86 14.76
N LEU A 9 17.02 -28.37 15.97
CA LEU A 9 15.97 -28.29 16.99
C LEU A 9 15.94 -26.96 17.74
N LYS A 10 16.93 -26.09 17.56
CA LYS A 10 16.97 -24.77 18.24
C LYS A 10 16.06 -23.77 17.55
N TRP A 11 15.50 -22.84 18.33
CA TRP A 11 14.74 -21.71 17.84
C TRP A 11 15.62 -20.75 16.99
N PHE A 12 15.00 -19.92 16.15
CA PHE A 12 15.64 -19.23 15.02
C PHE A 12 16.99 -18.55 15.32
N LEU A 13 17.07 -17.67 16.30
CA LEU A 13 18.32 -16.94 16.61
C LEU A 13 19.44 -17.83 17.16
N PRO A 14 19.23 -18.65 18.18
CA PRO A 14 20.23 -19.60 18.64
C PRO A 14 20.64 -20.64 17.57
N LYS A 15 19.72 -21.00 16.67
CA LYS A 15 19.97 -21.90 15.53
C LYS A 15 20.94 -21.27 14.53
N PHE A 16 20.75 -19.99 14.22
CA PHE A 16 21.60 -19.25 13.29
C PHE A 16 23.04 -19.15 13.77
N PHE A 17 23.26 -18.74 15.02
CA PHE A 17 24.60 -18.66 15.61
C PHE A 17 25.24 -20.02 15.79
N ALA A 18 24.48 -21.04 16.17
CA ALA A 18 24.98 -22.40 16.32
C ALA A 18 25.38 -23.00 14.98
N LYS A 19 24.62 -22.82 13.92
CA LYS A 19 24.98 -23.21 12.54
C LYS A 19 26.28 -22.55 12.09
N ARG A 20 26.44 -21.26 12.36
CA ARG A 20 27.64 -20.49 12.00
C ARG A 20 28.87 -20.97 12.76
N SER A 21 28.73 -21.26 14.05
CA SER A 21 29.80 -21.80 14.88
C SER A 21 30.22 -23.20 14.42
N TYR A 22 29.26 -24.07 14.10
CA TYR A 22 29.51 -25.41 13.61
C TYR A 22 30.18 -25.41 12.25
N LEU A 23 29.75 -24.53 11.34
CA LEU A 23 30.38 -24.29 10.05
C LEU A 23 31.81 -23.82 10.18
N LYS A 24 32.11 -22.94 11.15
CA LYS A 24 33.48 -22.47 11.42
C LYS A 24 34.39 -23.63 11.84
N LYS A 25 33.89 -24.55 12.67
CA LYS A 25 34.63 -25.77 13.05
C LYS A 25 34.91 -26.67 11.84
N LEU A 26 33.94 -26.88 10.96
CA LEU A 26 34.09 -27.73 9.77
C LEU A 26 34.98 -27.12 8.69
N ARG A 27 34.98 -25.78 8.54
CA ARG A 27 35.86 -25.07 7.60
C ARG A 27 37.35 -25.17 7.93
N LEU A 28 37.70 -25.60 9.14
CA LEU A 28 39.07 -25.95 9.46
C LEU A 28 39.59 -27.15 8.63
N TYR A 29 38.65 -28.01 8.15
CA TYR A 29 38.99 -29.19 7.33
C TYR A 29 38.72 -28.96 5.83
N ASN A 30 37.81 -28.08 5.48
CA ASN A 30 37.49 -27.71 4.09
C ASN A 30 36.95 -26.28 4.03
N THR A 31 37.71 -25.34 3.48
CA THR A 31 37.43 -23.92 3.44
C THR A 31 36.23 -23.52 2.52
N SER A 32 35.86 -24.40 1.57
CA SER A 32 34.77 -24.14 0.60
C SER A 32 33.40 -24.68 1.06
N LEU A 33 33.28 -25.25 2.25
CA LEU A 33 32.06 -25.87 2.74
C LEU A 33 30.95 -24.85 3.05
N GLN A 34 29.79 -25.06 2.45
CA GLN A 34 28.57 -24.25 2.70
C GLN A 34 27.61 -25.00 3.63
N ALA A 35 26.79 -24.25 4.42
CA ALA A 35 25.87 -24.85 5.39
C ALA A 35 24.84 -25.79 4.76
N VAL A 36 24.42 -25.51 3.53
CA VAL A 36 23.44 -26.31 2.76
C VAL A 36 24.00 -27.71 2.42
N GLN A 37 25.31 -27.82 2.30
CA GLN A 37 25.98 -29.09 1.93
C GLN A 37 26.17 -30.05 3.11
N ILE A 38 26.10 -29.56 4.35
CA ILE A 38 26.39 -30.34 5.54
C ILE A 38 25.47 -31.56 5.72
N PRO A 39 24.14 -31.48 5.59
CA PRO A 39 23.26 -32.63 5.74
C PRO A 39 23.60 -33.75 4.74
N SER A 40 23.76 -33.42 3.46
CA SER A 40 24.11 -34.36 2.40
C SER A 40 25.48 -35.02 2.62
N LEU A 41 26.46 -34.23 3.06
CA LEU A 41 27.79 -34.78 3.37
C LEU A 41 27.76 -35.69 4.59
N LEU A 42 27.00 -35.38 5.63
CA LEU A 42 26.84 -36.22 6.80
C LEU A 42 26.11 -37.52 6.46
N GLU A 43 25.13 -37.48 5.56
CA GLU A 43 24.46 -38.70 5.06
C GLU A 43 25.42 -39.58 4.28
N LYS A 44 26.19 -39.00 3.34
CA LYS A 44 27.22 -39.73 2.58
C LYS A 44 28.27 -40.35 3.48
N LEU A 45 28.77 -39.62 4.46
CA LEU A 45 29.74 -40.09 5.42
C LEU A 45 29.18 -41.21 6.27
N ASN A 46 27.95 -41.13 6.71
CA ASN A 46 27.26 -42.13 7.48
C ASN A 46 27.04 -43.43 6.65
N ALA A 47 26.63 -43.28 5.39
CA ALA A 47 26.51 -44.37 4.44
C ALA A 47 27.89 -45.05 4.22
N TYR A 48 28.93 -44.25 4.00
CA TYR A 48 30.30 -44.77 3.87
C TYR A 48 30.75 -45.56 5.11
N GLN A 49 30.56 -45.01 6.31
CA GLN A 49 30.94 -45.70 7.55
C GLN A 49 30.14 -46.99 7.75
N LYS A 50 28.82 -46.93 7.45
CA LYS A 50 27.97 -48.13 7.53
C LYS A 50 28.42 -49.21 6.55
N ASN A 51 28.69 -48.86 5.30
CA ASN A 51 29.13 -49.81 4.28
C ASN A 51 30.53 -50.37 4.60
N ASN A 52 31.44 -49.52 5.08
CA ASN A 52 32.77 -49.96 5.48
C ASN A 52 32.74 -50.95 6.68
N LYS A 53 31.82 -50.73 7.62
CA LYS A 53 31.59 -51.63 8.73
C LYS A 53 31.06 -53.00 8.24
N ILE A 54 30.10 -53.03 7.31
CA ILE A 54 29.55 -54.23 6.71
C ILE A 54 30.66 -55.03 5.99
N ILE A 55 31.50 -54.33 5.21
CA ILE A 55 32.62 -54.97 4.50
C ILE A 55 33.62 -55.56 5.49
N GLN A 56 33.91 -54.92 6.61
CA GLN A 56 34.79 -55.44 7.65
C GLN A 56 34.23 -56.68 8.36
N GLU A 57 32.94 -56.65 8.67
CA GLU A 57 32.23 -57.77 9.32
C GLU A 57 32.13 -59.02 8.42
N GLN A 58 31.97 -58.81 7.11
CA GLN A 58 31.84 -59.89 6.11
C GLN A 58 33.15 -60.26 5.44
N SER A 59 34.27 -59.71 5.89
CA SER A 59 35.58 -59.99 5.27
C SER A 59 36.03 -61.48 5.28
N SER A 60 35.53 -62.27 6.24
CA SER A 60 35.79 -63.70 6.32
C SER A 60 35.01 -64.49 5.28
N GLU A 61 33.75 -64.14 5.03
CA GLU A 61 32.89 -64.75 3.98
C GLU A 61 33.40 -64.41 2.59
N LEU A 62 33.80 -63.16 2.36
CA LEU A 62 34.38 -62.68 1.11
C LEU A 62 35.66 -63.43 0.79
N SER A 63 36.51 -63.70 1.80
CA SER A 63 37.76 -64.51 1.64
C SER A 63 37.48 -65.95 1.32
N SER A 64 36.40 -66.56 1.86
CA SER A 64 36.00 -67.92 1.56
C SER A 64 35.40 -68.10 0.17
N SER A 65 34.61 -67.10 -0.26
CA SER A 65 33.89 -67.12 -1.58
C SER A 65 34.79 -66.82 -2.76
N PHE A 66 35.75 -65.91 -2.59
CA PHE A 66 36.63 -65.45 -3.68
C PHE A 66 38.09 -65.92 -3.51
N GLY A 67 38.40 -66.78 -2.54
CA GLY A 67 39.71 -67.34 -2.39
C GLY A 67 40.83 -66.27 -2.26
N PHE A 68 41.88 -66.40 -3.11
CA PHE A 68 43.03 -65.49 -3.09
C PHE A 68 42.63 -63.98 -3.45
N LEU A 69 41.52 -63.78 -4.11
CA LEU A 69 41.02 -62.46 -4.48
C LEU A 69 40.44 -61.72 -3.25
N GLY A 70 40.03 -62.44 -2.18
CA GLY A 70 39.47 -61.84 -0.99
C GLY A 70 40.50 -61.22 -0.02
N ARG A 71 41.80 -61.16 -0.34
CA ARG A 71 42.82 -60.51 0.49
C ARG A 71 42.88 -59.04 0.17
N LYS A 72 42.95 -58.19 1.22
CA LYS A 72 42.90 -56.71 1.20
C LYS A 72 43.97 -56.04 0.34
N ASN A 73 44.00 -56.21 -0.97
CA ASN A 73 44.82 -55.38 -1.84
C ASN A 73 43.86 -54.58 -2.77
N LYS A 74 44.01 -53.28 -2.81
CA LYS A 74 43.21 -52.36 -3.57
C LYS A 74 43.18 -52.69 -5.06
N GLU A 75 44.27 -53.26 -5.59
CA GLU A 75 44.43 -53.69 -6.99
C GLU A 75 43.56 -54.86 -7.42
N LYS A 76 42.99 -55.61 -6.46
CA LYS A 76 42.18 -56.84 -6.77
C LYS A 76 40.69 -56.63 -6.74
N TRP A 77 40.25 -55.41 -6.35
CA TRP A 77 38.83 -55.07 -6.43
C TRP A 77 38.36 -54.86 -7.86
N ASP A 78 39.22 -54.37 -8.74
CA ASP A 78 38.94 -54.21 -10.17
C ASP A 78 38.76 -55.57 -10.85
N ASP A 79 39.52 -56.59 -10.46
CA ASP A 79 39.39 -58.00 -10.93
C ASP A 79 38.07 -58.60 -10.45
N ILE A 80 37.69 -58.39 -9.17
CA ILE A 80 36.40 -58.82 -8.62
C ILE A 80 35.23 -58.12 -9.32
N ASP A 81 35.32 -56.81 -9.54
CA ASP A 81 34.30 -56.03 -10.23
C ASP A 81 34.13 -56.50 -11.67
N SER A 82 35.22 -56.79 -12.36
CA SER A 82 35.23 -57.35 -13.70
C SER A 82 34.58 -58.75 -13.76
N ILE A 83 34.88 -59.62 -12.80
CA ILE A 83 34.24 -60.92 -12.71
C ILE A 83 32.75 -60.79 -12.41
N LEU A 84 32.38 -59.95 -11.43
CA LEU A 84 30.99 -59.72 -11.07
C LEU A 84 30.16 -59.10 -12.22
N LYS A 85 30.77 -58.31 -13.06
CA LYS A 85 30.12 -57.73 -14.27
C LYS A 85 29.94 -58.78 -15.38
N ASN A 86 30.91 -59.64 -15.61
CA ASN A 86 30.92 -60.56 -16.70
C ASN A 86 30.22 -61.88 -16.41
N LEU A 87 30.29 -62.37 -15.17
CA LEU A 87 29.63 -63.61 -14.75
C LEU A 87 28.12 -63.64 -14.98
N PRO A 88 27.37 -62.57 -14.64
CA PRO A 88 25.93 -62.53 -14.93
C PRO A 88 25.61 -62.59 -16.43
N MET A 89 26.46 -61.99 -17.25
CA MET A 89 26.27 -61.99 -18.71
C MET A 89 26.47 -63.41 -19.26
N ILE A 90 27.53 -64.10 -18.87
CA ILE A 90 27.76 -65.50 -19.24
C ILE A 90 26.65 -66.40 -18.69
N TYR A 91 26.23 -66.19 -17.43
CA TYR A 91 25.17 -66.95 -16.81
C TYR A 91 23.83 -66.74 -17.55
N ASN A 92 23.47 -65.52 -17.85
CA ASN A 92 22.24 -65.21 -18.56
C ASN A 92 22.26 -65.76 -20.00
N THR A 93 23.38 -65.63 -20.73
CA THR A 93 23.54 -66.16 -22.08
C THR A 93 23.42 -67.67 -22.09
N LEU A 94 24.08 -68.39 -21.14
CA LEU A 94 23.94 -69.81 -21.01
C LEU A 94 22.55 -70.24 -20.58
N SER A 95 21.90 -69.47 -19.71
CA SER A 95 20.52 -69.69 -19.29
C SER A 95 19.52 -69.53 -20.43
N GLU A 96 19.67 -68.50 -21.26
CA GLU A 96 18.89 -68.28 -22.46
C GLU A 96 19.12 -69.41 -23.49
N TYR A 97 20.37 -69.83 -23.67
CA TYR A 97 20.71 -70.98 -24.52
C TYR A 97 20.06 -72.23 -24.01
N ALA A 98 20.17 -72.55 -22.72
CA ALA A 98 19.53 -73.70 -22.10
C ALA A 98 18.00 -73.69 -22.28
N ALA A 99 17.36 -72.50 -22.19
CA ALA A 99 15.95 -72.36 -22.41
C ALA A 99 15.58 -72.60 -23.92
N ILE A 100 16.39 -72.15 -24.84
CA ILE A 100 16.19 -72.38 -26.30
C ILE A 100 16.28 -73.81 -26.65
N ILE A 101 17.29 -74.61 -26.15
CA ILE A 101 17.51 -75.99 -26.41
C ILE A 101 16.72 -76.95 -25.51
N GLN A 102 15.95 -76.37 -24.57
CA GLN A 102 15.11 -77.11 -23.60
C GLN A 102 15.89 -78.18 -22.77
N GLN A 103 17.10 -77.82 -22.40
CA GLN A 103 17.94 -78.69 -21.49
C GLN A 103 18.13 -78.00 -20.11
N PRO A 104 18.33 -78.82 -19.05
CA PRO A 104 18.54 -78.21 -17.71
C PRO A 104 19.80 -77.38 -17.71
N PHE A 105 19.69 -76.17 -17.15
CA PHE A 105 20.76 -75.15 -17.09
C PHE A 105 22.05 -75.69 -16.42
N ALA A 106 21.91 -76.56 -15.41
CA ALA A 106 23.05 -77.18 -14.74
C ALA A 106 23.87 -78.08 -15.63
N GLU A 107 23.19 -78.79 -16.58
CA GLU A 107 23.89 -79.63 -17.55
C GLU A 107 24.62 -78.82 -18.60
N ILE A 108 24.03 -77.71 -19.08
CA ILE A 108 24.67 -76.85 -20.05
C ILE A 108 25.86 -76.15 -19.40
N LEU A 109 25.76 -75.73 -18.16
CA LEU A 109 26.83 -75.07 -17.43
C LEU A 109 28.00 -76.07 -17.26
N ASN A 110 27.73 -77.36 -16.87
CA ASN A 110 28.73 -78.37 -16.74
C ASN A 110 29.35 -78.77 -18.09
N GLN A 111 28.57 -78.89 -19.11
CA GLN A 111 29.08 -79.19 -20.46
C GLN A 111 29.98 -78.10 -20.96
N PHE A 112 29.60 -76.80 -20.74
CA PHE A 112 30.40 -75.65 -21.06
C PHE A 112 31.69 -75.58 -20.28
N ALA A 113 31.66 -75.83 -18.98
CA ALA A 113 32.84 -75.88 -18.12
C ALA A 113 33.79 -77.04 -18.51
N ASN A 114 33.24 -78.19 -18.76
CA ASN A 114 34.04 -79.36 -19.16
C ASN A 114 34.62 -79.20 -20.56
N LYS A 115 33.90 -78.63 -21.54
CA LYS A 115 34.41 -78.36 -22.88
C LYS A 115 35.53 -77.33 -22.88
N ILE A 116 35.40 -76.28 -22.09
CA ILE A 116 36.46 -75.26 -21.98
C ILE A 116 37.72 -75.88 -21.31
N SER A 117 37.58 -76.77 -20.33
CA SER A 117 38.68 -77.31 -19.59
C SER A 117 39.39 -78.45 -20.30
N THR A 118 38.70 -79.29 -21.11
CA THR A 118 39.25 -80.56 -21.68
C THR A 118 39.40 -80.58 -23.19
N ASP A 119 38.64 -79.71 -23.97
CA ASP A 119 38.56 -79.91 -25.45
C ASP A 119 38.73 -78.54 -26.17
N TRP A 120 39.28 -77.54 -25.54
CA TRP A 120 39.39 -76.14 -26.12
C TRP A 120 40.16 -76.16 -27.44
N ASN A 121 41.19 -76.94 -27.59
CA ASN A 121 41.96 -77.00 -28.82
C ASN A 121 41.16 -77.60 -29.98
N THR A 122 40.35 -78.64 -29.77
CA THR A 122 39.48 -79.26 -30.79
C THR A 122 38.34 -78.29 -31.18
N PHE A 123 37.78 -77.67 -30.22
CA PHE A 123 36.74 -76.61 -30.43
C PHE A 123 37.27 -75.41 -31.24
N GLN A 124 38.47 -74.99 -30.95
CA GLN A 124 39.16 -73.90 -31.63
C GLN A 124 39.51 -74.31 -33.10
N GLN A 125 39.93 -75.58 -33.34
CA GLN A 125 40.20 -76.09 -34.69
C GLN A 125 38.93 -76.23 -35.56
N SER A 126 37.83 -76.64 -35.02
CA SER A 126 36.59 -76.88 -35.74
C SER A 126 35.82 -75.62 -36.01
N ASN A 127 35.84 -74.63 -35.14
CA ASN A 127 35.05 -73.41 -35.24
C ASN A 127 35.89 -72.12 -35.36
N GLY A 128 37.22 -72.26 -35.31
CA GLY A 128 38.15 -71.16 -35.23
C GLY A 128 38.04 -70.18 -36.41
N ASN A 129 37.73 -70.67 -37.63
CA ASN A 129 37.58 -69.84 -38.77
C ASN A 129 36.27 -69.01 -38.67
N THR A 130 35.20 -69.56 -38.21
CA THR A 130 33.93 -68.89 -38.03
C THR A 130 34.04 -67.82 -36.94
N PHE A 131 34.72 -68.16 -35.83
CA PHE A 131 34.96 -67.16 -34.76
C PHE A 131 35.92 -66.08 -35.21
N ARG A 132 36.96 -66.41 -36.01
CA ARG A 132 37.82 -65.35 -36.60
C ARG A 132 37.03 -64.38 -37.48
N GLN A 133 36.22 -64.97 -38.38
CA GLN A 133 35.36 -64.13 -39.24
C GLN A 133 34.42 -63.28 -38.42
N LEU A 134 33.82 -63.83 -37.36
CA LEU A 134 32.95 -63.07 -36.46
C LEU A 134 33.74 -61.96 -35.75
N ILE A 135 34.94 -62.25 -35.25
CA ILE A 135 35.80 -61.26 -34.61
C ILE A 135 36.24 -60.18 -35.59
N ASP A 136 36.66 -60.61 -36.79
CA ASP A 136 37.08 -59.65 -37.82
C ASP A 136 35.93 -58.74 -38.25
N THR A 137 34.77 -59.31 -38.50
CA THR A 137 33.54 -58.52 -38.82
C THR A 137 33.13 -57.60 -37.68
N SER A 138 33.24 -58.07 -36.41
CA SER A 138 32.98 -57.27 -35.24
C SER A 138 34.00 -56.16 -35.09
N ASN A 139 35.27 -56.40 -35.37
CA ASN A 139 36.34 -55.38 -35.34
C ASN A 139 36.14 -54.35 -36.44
N GLU A 140 35.77 -54.81 -37.68
CA GLU A 140 35.41 -53.90 -38.75
C GLU A 140 34.21 -53.02 -38.39
N LEU A 141 33.16 -53.61 -37.82
CA LEU A 141 31.98 -52.88 -37.35
C LEU A 141 32.41 -51.88 -36.26
N ASN A 142 33.19 -52.30 -35.26
CA ASN A 142 33.66 -51.39 -34.23
C ASN A 142 34.55 -50.28 -34.80
N THR A 143 35.37 -50.56 -35.83
CA THR A 143 36.20 -49.53 -36.49
C THR A 143 35.29 -48.50 -37.16
N VAL A 144 34.31 -48.94 -37.97
CA VAL A 144 33.35 -48.05 -38.60
C VAL A 144 32.52 -47.29 -37.57
N LEU A 145 32.10 -47.95 -36.48
CA LEU A 145 31.39 -47.27 -35.40
C LEU A 145 32.24 -46.22 -34.68
N ASN A 146 33.55 -46.49 -34.50
CA ASN A 146 34.50 -45.54 -33.92
C ASN A 146 34.81 -44.39 -34.88
N GLU A 147 34.87 -44.63 -36.21
CA GLU A 147 34.95 -43.57 -37.20
C GLU A 147 33.71 -42.68 -37.18
N ILE A 148 32.51 -43.28 -37.12
CA ILE A 148 31.25 -42.55 -36.99
C ILE A 148 31.23 -41.74 -35.66
N LYS A 149 31.67 -42.35 -34.55
CA LYS A 149 31.81 -41.65 -33.26
C LYS A 149 32.83 -40.50 -33.33
N GLY A 150 33.91 -40.66 -34.10
CA GLY A 150 34.92 -39.62 -34.31
C GLY A 150 34.45 -38.47 -35.20
N LEU A 151 33.64 -38.75 -36.18
CA LEU A 151 33.11 -37.79 -37.12
C LEU A 151 31.85 -37.05 -36.59
N CYS A 152 31.08 -37.77 -35.77
CA CYS A 152 29.83 -37.27 -35.25
C CYS A 152 29.82 -37.43 -33.71
N TYR A 153 29.55 -36.41 -32.97
CA TYR A 153 29.37 -36.47 -31.49
C TYR A 153 28.08 -37.24 -31.13
N ILE A 154 28.07 -38.56 -31.38
CA ILE A 154 26.87 -39.39 -31.23
C ILE A 154 27.12 -40.48 -30.20
N GLN A 155 26.18 -40.60 -29.26
CA GLN A 155 26.09 -41.78 -28.44
C GLN A 155 25.34 -42.86 -29.23
N LEU A 156 26.06 -43.86 -29.67
CA LEU A 156 25.46 -45.04 -30.28
C LEU A 156 24.85 -45.88 -29.16
N PRO A 157 23.69 -46.52 -29.41
CA PRO A 157 23.07 -47.41 -28.43
C PRO A 157 23.95 -48.61 -28.14
N ASP A 158 24.26 -48.86 -26.88
CA ASP A 158 25.14 -49.95 -26.44
C ASP A 158 24.56 -51.39 -26.63
N ASN A 159 23.22 -51.49 -26.79
CA ASN A 159 22.50 -52.74 -26.96
C ASN A 159 21.57 -52.74 -28.15
N ASN A 160 21.43 -53.87 -28.86
CA ASN A 160 20.54 -54.06 -30.05
C ASN A 160 20.87 -53.11 -31.21
N LEU A 161 22.17 -53.03 -31.56
CA LEU A 161 22.68 -52.20 -32.67
C LEU A 161 21.99 -52.52 -34.01
N GLU A 162 21.75 -53.79 -34.28
CA GLU A 162 21.12 -54.26 -35.54
C GLU A 162 19.75 -53.67 -35.78
N VAL A 163 18.96 -53.40 -34.72
CA VAL A 163 17.63 -52.84 -34.81
C VAL A 163 17.61 -51.31 -34.70
N LYS A 164 18.43 -50.76 -33.82
CA LYS A 164 18.42 -49.32 -33.49
C LYS A 164 19.23 -48.48 -34.49
N LEU A 165 20.36 -49.05 -35.07
CA LEU A 165 21.19 -48.32 -36.00
C LEU A 165 20.46 -47.94 -37.30
N PRO A 166 19.74 -48.88 -37.97
CA PRO A 166 18.94 -48.53 -39.14
C PRO A 166 17.90 -47.46 -38.90
N VAL A 167 17.22 -47.52 -37.75
CA VAL A 167 16.22 -46.48 -37.37
C VAL A 167 16.90 -45.15 -37.20
N LEU A 168 18.07 -45.10 -36.54
CA LEU A 168 18.84 -43.89 -36.35
C LEU A 168 19.30 -43.27 -37.68
N LEU A 169 19.84 -44.11 -38.58
CA LEU A 169 20.29 -43.68 -39.91
C LEU A 169 19.15 -43.18 -40.79
N ASN A 170 17.98 -43.84 -40.75
CA ASN A 170 16.79 -43.36 -41.42
C ASN A 170 16.31 -42.01 -40.88
N THR A 171 16.38 -41.85 -39.57
CA THR A 171 16.07 -40.54 -38.92
C THR A 171 17.03 -39.45 -39.40
N TRP A 172 18.28 -39.74 -39.56
CA TRP A 172 19.26 -38.78 -40.10
C TRP A 172 19.01 -38.44 -41.55
N LEU A 173 18.73 -39.46 -42.40
CA LEU A 173 18.38 -39.21 -43.78
C LEU A 173 17.16 -38.35 -43.97
N THR A 174 16.12 -38.56 -43.16
CA THR A 174 14.88 -37.75 -43.18
C THR A 174 15.13 -36.31 -42.69
N HIS A 175 16.13 -36.09 -41.84
CA HIS A 175 16.45 -34.78 -41.30
C HIS A 175 17.73 -34.17 -41.88
N PHE A 176 18.22 -34.72 -43.01
CA PHE A 176 19.50 -34.27 -43.63
C PHE A 176 19.54 -32.76 -43.88
N ASN A 177 18.41 -32.20 -44.29
CA ASN A 177 18.27 -30.75 -44.52
C ASN A 177 18.52 -29.88 -43.26
N LYS A 178 18.45 -30.46 -42.07
CA LYS A 178 18.71 -29.76 -40.78
C LYS A 178 20.15 -29.89 -40.28
N ILE A 179 21.03 -30.57 -41.01
CA ILE A 179 22.44 -30.76 -40.62
C ILE A 179 23.16 -29.41 -40.46
N LYS A 180 22.87 -28.45 -41.36
CA LYS A 180 23.47 -27.12 -41.33
C LYS A 180 23.08 -26.40 -40.02
N ASP A 181 21.81 -26.45 -39.67
CA ASP A 181 21.32 -25.82 -38.42
C ASP A 181 21.88 -26.53 -37.21
N TRP A 182 21.98 -27.87 -37.28
CA TRP A 182 22.59 -28.67 -36.22
C TRP A 182 24.10 -28.39 -36.09
N GLY A 183 24.82 -28.24 -37.19
CA GLY A 183 26.21 -27.84 -37.15
C GLY A 183 26.43 -26.47 -36.53
N GLN A 184 25.59 -25.51 -36.87
CA GLN A 184 25.59 -24.19 -36.23
C GLN A 184 25.29 -24.29 -34.73
N TRP A 185 24.31 -25.12 -34.34
CA TRP A 185 24.01 -25.39 -32.93
C TRP A 185 25.23 -25.97 -32.20
N CYS A 186 25.92 -26.94 -32.80
CA CYS A 186 27.12 -27.53 -32.21
C CYS A 186 28.25 -26.52 -31.99
N ILE A 187 28.42 -25.57 -32.92
CA ILE A 187 29.41 -24.49 -32.78
C ILE A 187 29.01 -23.60 -31.61
N ARG A 188 27.76 -23.13 -31.58
CA ARG A 188 27.26 -22.28 -30.49
C ARG A 188 27.28 -22.97 -29.14
N LYS A 189 26.97 -24.28 -29.12
CA LYS A 189 27.07 -25.08 -27.91
C LYS A 189 28.49 -25.10 -27.35
N ARG A 190 29.49 -25.32 -28.20
CA ARG A 190 30.91 -25.28 -27.78
C ARG A 190 31.33 -23.91 -27.28
N GLU A 191 30.89 -22.86 -27.92
CA GLU A 191 31.12 -21.47 -27.45
C GLU A 191 30.56 -21.29 -26.05
N LEU A 192 29.30 -21.70 -25.81
CA LEU A 192 28.65 -21.61 -24.50
C LEU A 192 29.35 -22.49 -23.44
N GLU A 193 29.80 -23.69 -23.82
CA GLU A 193 30.56 -24.59 -22.94
C GLU A 193 31.91 -23.94 -22.54
N SER A 194 32.61 -23.30 -23.49
CA SER A 194 33.85 -22.57 -23.18
C SER A 194 33.66 -21.39 -22.25
N LEU A 195 32.44 -20.82 -22.20
CA LEU A 195 32.03 -19.78 -21.30
C LEU A 195 31.44 -20.31 -19.98
N HIS A 196 31.53 -21.61 -19.74
CA HIS A 196 30.96 -22.31 -18.56
C HIS A 196 29.43 -22.17 -18.43
N LEU A 197 28.71 -22.00 -19.55
CA LEU A 197 27.25 -21.83 -19.59
C LEU A 197 26.51 -23.14 -19.84
N THR A 198 27.00 -24.26 -19.34
CA THR A 198 26.41 -25.59 -19.49
C THR A 198 24.97 -25.65 -18.97
N VAL A 199 24.66 -24.89 -17.91
CA VAL A 199 23.30 -24.79 -17.35
C VAL A 199 22.31 -24.21 -18.37
N VAL A 200 22.73 -23.24 -19.16
CA VAL A 200 21.89 -22.63 -20.22
C VAL A 200 21.66 -23.63 -21.35
N ILE A 201 22.68 -24.39 -21.72
CA ILE A 201 22.56 -25.46 -22.73
C ILE A 201 21.54 -26.49 -22.29
N ASN A 202 21.65 -26.99 -21.07
CA ASN A 202 20.71 -27.96 -20.52
C ASN A 202 19.29 -27.41 -20.45
N TYR A 203 19.12 -26.13 -20.09
CA TYR A 203 17.81 -25.48 -20.10
C TYR A 203 17.17 -25.45 -21.47
N ILE A 204 17.97 -25.17 -22.52
CA ILE A 204 17.49 -25.18 -23.92
C ILE A 204 17.12 -26.61 -24.35
N THR A 205 17.99 -27.58 -24.08
CA THR A 205 17.84 -28.96 -24.58
C THR A 205 16.75 -29.71 -23.82
N ASP A 206 16.79 -29.69 -22.48
CA ASP A 206 15.91 -30.54 -21.64
C ASP A 206 14.49 -29.96 -21.53
N LYS A 207 14.36 -28.63 -21.58
CA LYS A 207 13.07 -27.93 -21.52
C LYS A 207 12.53 -27.52 -22.89
N HIS A 208 13.24 -27.85 -23.99
CA HIS A 208 12.87 -27.47 -25.36
C HIS A 208 12.54 -25.99 -25.53
N LYS A 209 13.37 -25.12 -24.90
CA LYS A 209 13.17 -23.66 -24.90
C LYS A 209 13.89 -22.98 -26.05
N SER A 210 13.35 -21.85 -26.51
CA SER A 210 14.01 -21.00 -27.51
C SER A 210 15.23 -20.29 -26.95
N GLY A 211 16.13 -19.84 -27.83
CA GLY A 211 17.31 -19.08 -27.42
C GLY A 211 16.94 -17.77 -26.71
N SER A 212 15.86 -17.10 -27.09
CA SER A 212 15.36 -15.88 -26.42
C SER A 212 14.86 -16.15 -25.01
N GLU A 213 14.10 -17.25 -24.82
CA GLU A 213 13.63 -17.67 -23.50
C GLU A 213 14.81 -18.05 -22.59
N ALA A 214 15.81 -18.73 -23.12
CA ALA A 214 17.01 -19.10 -22.39
C ALA A 214 17.85 -17.87 -22.00
N SER A 215 17.98 -16.90 -22.90
CA SER A 215 18.65 -15.62 -22.63
C SER A 215 17.94 -14.87 -21.50
N ASN A 216 16.62 -14.76 -21.57
CA ASN A 216 15.83 -14.10 -20.52
C ASN A 216 15.94 -14.82 -19.18
N ALA A 217 15.90 -16.16 -19.17
CA ALA A 217 16.08 -16.96 -17.97
C ALA A 217 17.48 -16.80 -17.36
N TYR A 218 18.50 -16.77 -18.20
CA TYR A 218 19.88 -16.53 -17.79
C TYR A 218 20.08 -15.14 -17.20
N MET A 219 19.61 -14.09 -17.90
CA MET A 219 19.68 -12.71 -17.41
C MET A 219 18.95 -12.55 -16.08
N LYS A 220 17.76 -13.15 -15.97
CA LYS A 220 17.03 -13.18 -14.69
C LYS A 220 17.85 -13.83 -13.58
N GLY A 221 18.51 -14.95 -13.86
CA GLY A 221 19.39 -15.62 -12.89
C GLY A 221 20.59 -14.76 -12.49
N VAL A 222 21.24 -14.11 -13.46
CA VAL A 222 22.39 -13.21 -13.21
C VAL A 222 21.96 -12.03 -12.34
N TYR A 223 20.86 -11.35 -12.69
CA TYR A 223 20.37 -10.22 -11.90
C TYR A 223 19.94 -10.66 -10.50
N HIS A 224 19.34 -11.82 -10.38
CA HIS A 224 18.98 -12.38 -9.07
C HIS A 224 20.24 -12.61 -8.20
N GLN A 225 21.29 -13.24 -8.77
CA GLN A 225 22.54 -13.46 -8.05
C GLN A 225 23.28 -12.15 -7.71
N LEU A 226 23.23 -11.15 -8.61
CA LEU A 226 23.78 -9.84 -8.34
C LEU A 226 23.01 -9.12 -7.21
N ALA A 227 21.69 -9.23 -7.20
CA ALA A 227 20.86 -8.66 -6.14
C ALA A 227 21.20 -9.30 -4.79
N LEU A 228 21.27 -10.64 -4.72
CA LEU A 228 21.67 -11.35 -3.50
C LEU A 228 23.08 -10.95 -3.05
N LYS A 229 24.03 -10.88 -3.97
CA LYS A 229 25.39 -10.44 -3.65
C LYS A 229 25.44 -9.01 -3.10
N ASN A 230 24.65 -8.10 -3.65
CA ASN A 230 24.59 -6.74 -3.15
C ASN A 230 23.93 -6.67 -1.78
N VAL A 231 22.84 -7.45 -1.55
CA VAL A 231 22.21 -7.58 -0.24
C VAL A 231 23.20 -8.15 0.79
N ASP A 232 23.94 -9.20 0.44
CA ASP A 232 24.94 -9.80 1.32
C ASP A 232 26.13 -8.87 1.62
N ALA A 233 26.48 -8.00 0.66
CA ALA A 233 27.59 -7.07 0.79
C ALA A 233 27.26 -5.85 1.66
N ASP A 234 26.01 -5.44 1.70
CA ASP A 234 25.53 -4.33 2.52
C ASP A 234 25.08 -4.88 3.89
N GLU A 235 25.69 -4.38 4.96
CA GLU A 235 25.39 -4.87 6.31
C GLU A 235 23.95 -4.60 6.72
N THR A 236 23.40 -3.47 6.34
CA THR A 236 22.01 -3.07 6.66
C THR A 236 21.01 -4.00 5.97
N LEU A 237 21.20 -4.22 4.66
CA LEU A 237 20.33 -5.09 3.88
C LEU A 237 20.45 -6.57 4.31
N ARG A 238 21.67 -7.03 4.59
CA ARG A 238 21.91 -8.41 5.04
C ARG A 238 21.25 -8.71 6.38
N LEU A 239 21.15 -7.72 7.27
CA LEU A 239 20.53 -7.86 8.60
C LEU A 239 19.04 -7.51 8.57
N PHE A 240 18.54 -6.98 7.44
CA PHE A 240 17.15 -6.60 7.31
C PHE A 240 16.24 -7.83 7.47
N ASN A 241 15.21 -7.66 8.28
CA ASN A 241 14.12 -8.62 8.42
C ASN A 241 12.83 -7.84 8.57
N GLY A 242 11.92 -8.00 7.62
CA GLY A 242 10.68 -7.24 7.58
C GLY A 242 9.83 -7.38 8.83
N LEU A 243 9.77 -8.57 9.45
CA LEU A 243 9.01 -8.79 10.68
C LEU A 243 9.59 -8.02 11.87
N LEU A 244 10.92 -8.05 12.02
CA LEU A 244 11.60 -7.28 13.07
C LEU A 244 11.45 -5.77 12.84
N PHE A 245 11.48 -5.35 11.60
CA PHE A 245 11.29 -3.95 11.23
C PHE A 245 9.85 -3.49 11.51
N GLU A 246 8.84 -4.31 11.20
CA GLU A 246 7.43 -4.05 11.55
C GLU A 246 7.23 -4.00 13.08
N GLU A 247 7.95 -4.81 13.85
CA GLU A 247 7.95 -4.74 15.30
C GLU A 247 8.55 -3.41 15.81
N MET A 248 9.67 -2.96 15.21
CA MET A 248 10.25 -1.65 15.54
C MET A 248 9.29 -0.50 15.18
N ILE A 249 8.61 -0.58 14.03
CA ILE A 249 7.58 0.39 13.65
C ILE A 249 6.45 0.40 14.68
N SER A 250 6.01 -0.75 15.14
CA SER A 250 4.96 -0.86 16.17
C SER A 250 5.39 -0.23 17.49
N LYS A 251 6.63 -0.46 17.89
CA LYS A 251 7.23 0.19 19.07
C LYS A 251 7.32 1.71 18.90
N TYR A 252 7.74 2.18 17.73
CA TYR A 252 7.79 3.61 17.41
C TYR A 252 6.39 4.25 17.50
N LYS A 253 5.35 3.59 16.99
CA LYS A 253 3.96 4.07 17.10
C LYS A 253 3.55 4.22 18.57
N GLN A 254 3.81 3.21 19.37
CA GLN A 254 3.48 3.25 20.81
C GLN A 254 4.23 4.36 21.53
N LEU A 255 5.54 4.46 21.32
CA LEU A 255 6.36 5.53 21.90
C LEU A 255 5.89 6.92 21.46
N THR A 256 5.41 7.07 20.23
CA THR A 256 4.86 8.35 19.74
C THR A 256 3.57 8.71 20.47
N ILE A 257 2.69 7.73 20.71
CA ILE A 257 1.47 7.95 21.49
C ILE A 257 1.82 8.34 22.93
N ASP A 258 2.70 7.58 23.57
CA ASP A 258 3.14 7.84 24.96
C ASP A 258 3.78 9.23 25.09
N PHE A 259 4.63 9.60 24.11
CA PHE A 259 5.24 10.91 24.05
C PHE A 259 4.20 12.03 23.92
N GLN A 260 3.18 11.85 23.08
CA GLN A 260 2.12 12.84 22.94
C GLN A 260 1.32 13.00 24.24
N GLU A 261 0.99 11.90 24.90
CA GLU A 261 0.28 11.95 26.18
C GLU A 261 1.13 12.58 27.29
N LEU A 262 2.41 12.24 27.36
CA LEU A 262 3.34 12.88 28.30
C LEU A 262 3.52 14.37 28.02
N SER A 263 3.62 14.74 26.74
CA SER A 263 3.72 16.14 26.33
C SER A 263 2.49 16.96 26.72
N LYS A 264 1.28 16.38 26.57
CA LYS A 264 0.04 17.02 27.05
C LYS A 264 0.07 17.23 28.57
N LYS A 265 0.46 16.19 29.30
CA LYS A 265 0.57 16.28 30.76
C LYS A 265 1.63 17.31 31.22
N GLU A 266 2.78 17.32 30.57
CA GLU A 266 3.83 18.30 30.82
C GLU A 266 3.34 19.73 30.54
N LEU A 267 2.70 19.95 29.40
CA LEU A 267 2.11 21.24 29.06
C LEU A 267 1.07 21.67 30.10
N TYR A 268 0.20 20.74 30.49
CA TYR A 268 -0.79 21.01 31.55
C TYR A 268 -0.12 21.45 32.88
N CYS A 269 0.91 20.72 33.32
CA CYS A 269 1.64 21.05 34.53
C CYS A 269 2.31 22.42 34.45
N ARG A 270 2.94 22.74 33.32
CA ARG A 270 3.57 24.07 33.09
C ARG A 270 2.54 25.20 33.09
N LEU A 271 1.38 25.01 32.49
CA LEU A 271 0.32 26.01 32.49
C LEU A 271 -0.28 26.15 33.88
N ALA A 272 -0.58 25.05 34.55
CA ALA A 272 -1.13 25.07 35.90
C ALA A 272 -0.19 25.73 36.92
N ALA A 273 1.12 25.53 36.78
CA ALA A 273 2.12 26.15 37.65
C ALA A 273 2.18 27.69 37.53
N ARG A 274 1.67 28.25 36.43
CA ARG A 274 1.59 29.72 36.25
C ARG A 274 0.38 30.35 36.92
N ILE A 275 -0.62 29.53 37.28
CA ILE A 275 -1.85 30.01 37.90
C ILE A 275 -1.60 30.26 39.37
N PRO A 276 -1.85 31.46 39.90
CA PRO A 276 -1.72 31.73 41.33
C PRO A 276 -2.71 30.90 42.15
N SER A 277 -2.33 30.52 43.36
CA SER A 277 -3.21 29.76 44.25
C SER A 277 -4.51 30.52 44.51
N LEU A 278 -5.62 29.90 44.10
CA LEU A 278 -6.97 30.43 44.33
C LEU A 278 -7.47 30.14 45.79
N THR A 279 -6.76 29.31 46.55
CA THR A 279 -7.14 28.91 47.91
C THR A 279 -6.69 29.92 48.98
N MET A 280 -5.68 30.75 48.68
CA MET A 280 -5.25 31.80 49.61
C MET A 280 -6.28 32.92 49.76
N GLU A 281 -6.39 33.48 50.97
CA GLU A 281 -7.15 34.70 51.21
C GLU A 281 -6.54 35.85 50.39
N ALA A 282 -7.24 36.23 49.32
CA ALA A 282 -6.81 37.31 48.45
C ALA A 282 -7.52 38.60 48.89
N ALA A 283 -6.78 39.70 48.91
CA ALA A 283 -7.39 41.03 49.13
C ALA A 283 -8.52 41.26 48.11
N SER A 284 -9.62 41.79 48.53
CA SER A 284 -10.82 42.03 47.71
C SER A 284 -10.55 42.89 46.45
N SER A 285 -9.47 43.68 46.50
CA SER A 285 -9.01 44.57 45.42
C SER A 285 -8.03 43.89 44.46
N SER A 286 -7.52 42.68 44.83
CA SER A 286 -6.64 41.92 43.92
C SER A 286 -7.40 41.31 42.76
N GLU A 287 -6.72 41.03 41.63
CA GLU A 287 -7.33 40.38 40.47
C GLU A 287 -8.00 39.06 40.85
N ILE A 288 -7.36 38.28 41.75
CA ILE A 288 -7.93 37.01 42.27
C ILE A 288 -9.20 37.29 43.10
N GLY A 289 -9.18 38.30 43.94
CA GLY A 289 -10.35 38.70 44.76
C GLY A 289 -11.52 39.17 43.87
N ILE A 290 -11.23 39.94 42.85
CA ILE A 290 -12.21 40.39 41.83
C ILE A 290 -12.81 39.20 41.10
N LEU A 291 -11.98 38.24 40.63
CA LEU A 291 -12.44 37.06 39.94
C LEU A 291 -13.32 36.20 40.84
N LYS A 292 -12.88 35.88 42.07
CA LYS A 292 -13.64 35.12 43.04
C LYS A 292 -15.03 35.73 43.32
N ARG A 293 -15.09 37.03 43.46
CA ARG A 293 -16.36 37.77 43.70
C ARG A 293 -17.29 37.62 42.48
N ASN A 294 -16.76 37.79 41.27
CA ASN A 294 -17.57 37.65 40.08
C ASN A 294 -18.08 36.22 39.88
N ILE A 295 -17.24 35.21 40.18
CA ILE A 295 -17.67 33.78 40.13
C ILE A 295 -18.76 33.52 41.18
N SER A 296 -18.58 33.95 42.42
CA SER A 296 -19.55 33.74 43.52
C SER A 296 -20.89 34.41 43.24
N ASN A 297 -20.90 35.55 42.55
CA ASN A 297 -22.11 36.30 42.17
C ASN A 297 -22.73 35.77 40.85
N GLY A 298 -22.16 34.71 40.25
CA GLY A 298 -22.59 34.20 38.94
C GLY A 298 -22.47 35.23 37.80
N GLY A 299 -21.51 36.16 37.90
CA GLY A 299 -21.27 37.23 36.92
C GLY A 299 -22.34 38.36 36.93
N ARG A 300 -23.26 38.32 37.88
CA ARG A 300 -24.33 39.34 37.97
C ARG A 300 -23.78 40.72 38.28
N GLY A 301 -24.17 41.70 37.47
CA GLY A 301 -23.81 43.09 37.65
C GLY A 301 -22.45 43.53 37.08
N THR A 302 -21.70 42.64 36.44
CA THR A 302 -20.42 42.97 35.80
C THR A 302 -20.39 42.44 34.38
N SER A 303 -20.09 43.25 33.38
CA SER A 303 -19.92 42.80 32.03
C SER A 303 -18.58 42.04 31.86
N ILE A 304 -18.53 41.15 30.89
CA ILE A 304 -17.31 40.39 30.54
C ILE A 304 -16.14 41.35 30.28
N ARG A 305 -16.37 42.41 29.52
CA ARG A 305 -15.36 43.44 29.26
C ARG A 305 -14.76 44.00 30.56
N ARG A 306 -15.62 44.39 31.50
CA ARG A 306 -15.16 44.97 32.77
C ARG A 306 -14.39 43.98 33.61
N ILE A 307 -14.70 42.68 33.54
CA ILE A 307 -13.95 41.63 34.19
C ILE A 307 -12.56 41.56 33.59
N ILE A 308 -12.46 41.52 32.25
CA ILE A 308 -11.20 41.43 31.52
C ILE A 308 -10.30 42.63 31.85
N ASP A 309 -10.86 43.84 31.85
CA ASP A 309 -10.12 45.08 32.22
C ASP A 309 -9.60 45.06 33.67
N GLN A 310 -10.28 44.34 34.58
CA GLN A 310 -9.92 44.25 35.98
C GLN A 310 -8.95 43.15 36.32
N ILE A 311 -8.69 42.20 35.45
CA ILE A 311 -7.77 41.04 35.67
C ILE A 311 -6.73 40.90 34.56
N PRO A 312 -6.07 41.95 34.10
CA PRO A 312 -5.22 41.97 32.92
C PRO A 312 -4.03 41.01 33.00
N THR A 313 -3.47 40.77 34.21
CA THR A 313 -2.32 39.88 34.40
C THR A 313 -2.71 38.47 34.75
N LEU A 314 -3.91 38.26 35.29
CA LEU A 314 -4.43 36.96 35.64
C LEU A 314 -5.07 36.23 34.45
N LEU A 315 -5.75 36.97 33.58
CA LEU A 315 -6.48 36.41 32.46
C LEU A 315 -5.59 35.63 31.49
N PRO A 316 -4.41 36.11 31.03
CA PRO A 316 -3.52 35.36 30.16
C PRO A 316 -2.94 34.09 30.81
N LYS A 317 -2.86 34.06 32.16
CA LYS A 317 -2.41 32.84 32.86
C LYS A 317 -3.50 31.79 32.96
N LEU A 318 -4.78 32.21 33.07
CA LEU A 318 -5.93 31.32 33.12
C LEU A 318 -6.34 30.84 31.73
N CYS A 319 -6.29 31.76 30.76
CA CYS A 319 -6.71 31.53 29.38
C CYS A 319 -5.57 31.93 28.39
N PRO A 320 -4.51 31.14 28.32
CA PRO A 320 -3.36 31.46 27.48
C PRO A 320 -3.70 31.38 25.98
N CYS A 321 -4.79 30.71 25.61
CA CYS A 321 -5.35 30.65 24.26
C CYS A 321 -6.80 31.14 24.27
N MET A 322 -7.13 32.08 23.41
CA MET A 322 -8.47 32.66 23.28
C MET A 322 -8.98 32.53 21.85
N LEU A 323 -10.22 32.08 21.71
CA LEU A 323 -10.94 32.02 20.45
C LEU A 323 -11.95 33.16 20.43
N MET A 324 -11.76 34.11 19.53
CA MET A 324 -12.57 35.33 19.49
C MET A 324 -12.76 35.78 18.04
N SER A 325 -13.90 36.40 17.73
CA SER A 325 -14.02 37.16 16.48
C SER A 325 -13.19 38.45 16.55
N PRO A 326 -12.75 39.03 15.43
CA PRO A 326 -12.01 40.28 15.40
C PRO A 326 -12.73 41.42 16.10
N ILE A 327 -14.05 41.51 15.95
CA ILE A 327 -14.90 42.49 16.63
C ILE A 327 -14.83 42.27 18.15
N SER A 328 -14.93 41.06 18.62
CA SER A 328 -14.81 40.73 20.04
C SER A 328 -13.42 41.06 20.59
N VAL A 329 -12.36 40.81 19.82
CA VAL A 329 -11.00 41.23 20.18
C VAL A 329 -10.91 42.73 20.38
N ALA A 330 -11.45 43.49 19.42
CA ALA A 330 -11.46 44.95 19.49
C ALA A 330 -12.27 45.48 20.67
N GLN A 331 -13.37 44.79 21.04
CA GLN A 331 -14.23 45.17 22.17
C GLN A 331 -13.70 44.82 23.54
N TYR A 332 -13.04 43.68 23.66
CA TYR A 332 -12.68 43.11 25.00
C TYR A 332 -11.22 43.21 25.36
N ILE A 333 -10.31 43.24 24.38
CA ILE A 333 -8.87 43.35 24.64
C ILE A 333 -8.41 44.76 24.37
N ASP A 334 -7.84 45.40 25.38
CA ASP A 334 -7.29 46.74 25.24
C ASP A 334 -6.04 46.72 24.32
N LEU A 335 -5.78 47.82 23.63
CA LEU A 335 -4.59 47.96 22.78
C LEU A 335 -3.31 48.03 23.60
N ASP A 336 -3.41 48.60 24.81
CA ASP A 336 -2.29 48.71 25.73
C ASP A 336 -2.07 47.46 26.60
N ALA A 337 -2.92 46.42 26.43
CA ALA A 337 -2.75 45.14 27.11
C ALA A 337 -1.46 44.43 26.66
N GLU A 338 -0.95 43.56 27.50
CA GLU A 338 0.17 42.66 27.09
C GLU A 338 -0.17 41.92 25.81
N LYS A 339 0.73 42.01 24.82
CA LYS A 339 0.49 41.39 23.49
C LYS A 339 0.59 39.87 23.56
N PHE A 340 -0.27 39.21 22.83
CA PHE A 340 -0.17 37.80 22.60
C PHE A 340 1.11 37.47 21.82
N ASP A 341 1.74 36.34 22.14
CA ASP A 341 2.91 35.87 21.38
C ASP A 341 2.55 35.62 19.92
N LEU A 342 1.34 35.10 19.66
CA LEU A 342 0.89 34.72 18.35
C LEU A 342 -0.61 35.01 18.16
N VAL A 343 -0.94 35.64 17.04
CA VAL A 343 -2.32 35.77 16.51
C VAL A 343 -2.46 34.87 15.30
N ILE A 344 -3.49 34.04 15.32
CA ILE A 344 -3.82 33.12 14.21
C ILE A 344 -5.18 33.53 13.65
N PHE A 345 -5.23 33.85 12.36
CA PHE A 345 -6.49 34.01 11.63
C PHE A 345 -6.82 32.69 10.93
N ASP A 346 -7.98 32.14 11.21
CA ASP A 346 -8.56 31.02 10.46
C ASP A 346 -9.66 31.54 9.53
N GLU A 347 -9.90 30.83 8.40
CA GLU A 347 -10.81 31.27 7.33
C GLU A 347 -10.51 32.71 6.83
N ALA A 348 -9.24 33.05 6.77
CA ALA A 348 -8.76 34.40 6.48
C ALA A 348 -9.11 34.89 5.06
N SER A 349 -9.47 34.00 4.15
CA SER A 349 -9.99 34.34 2.83
C SER A 349 -11.32 35.08 2.90
N GLN A 350 -12.09 34.94 4.00
CA GLN A 350 -13.40 35.62 4.19
C GLN A 350 -13.30 36.91 4.97
N MET A 351 -12.12 37.31 5.41
CA MET A 351 -11.96 38.46 6.32
C MET A 351 -11.31 39.64 5.63
N PRO A 352 -11.96 40.79 5.58
CA PRO A 352 -11.34 42.03 5.10
C PRO A 352 -10.20 42.45 6.02
N THR A 353 -9.13 42.97 5.46
CA THR A 353 -7.97 43.47 6.24
C THR A 353 -8.36 44.56 7.24
N SER A 354 -9.33 45.41 6.90
CA SER A 354 -9.85 46.44 7.79
C SER A 354 -10.39 45.88 9.11
N GLU A 355 -11.01 44.72 9.10
CA GLU A 355 -11.51 44.06 10.32
C GLU A 355 -10.39 43.35 11.09
N ALA A 356 -9.38 42.84 10.39
CA ALA A 356 -8.27 42.12 10.99
C ALA A 356 -7.26 43.00 11.75
N VAL A 357 -7.07 44.24 11.31
CA VAL A 357 -6.03 45.16 11.86
C VAL A 357 -6.08 45.28 13.38
N GLY A 358 -7.30 45.39 13.94
CA GLY A 358 -7.46 45.47 15.39
C GLY A 358 -6.92 44.26 16.14
N ALA A 359 -7.11 43.07 15.61
CA ALA A 359 -6.56 41.84 16.21
C ALA A 359 -5.05 41.73 15.97
N ILE A 360 -4.56 42.10 14.78
CA ILE A 360 -3.12 42.08 14.46
C ILE A 360 -2.33 42.93 15.45
N ALA A 361 -2.85 44.13 15.78
CA ALA A 361 -2.20 45.07 16.69
C ALA A 361 -1.94 44.50 18.10
N ARG A 362 -2.65 43.44 18.49
CA ARG A 362 -2.58 42.78 19.79
C ARG A 362 -1.64 41.60 19.84
N GLY A 363 -0.89 41.30 18.75
CA GLY A 363 0.06 40.21 18.67
C GLY A 363 1.46 40.63 18.31
N ASN A 364 2.43 39.78 18.66
CA ASN A 364 3.83 39.93 18.28
C ASN A 364 4.17 39.21 16.97
N ALA A 365 3.52 38.10 16.72
CA ALA A 365 3.65 37.30 15.51
C ALA A 365 2.27 36.97 14.92
N LEU A 366 2.23 36.71 13.61
CA LEU A 366 1.00 36.50 12.84
C LEU A 366 1.11 35.23 12.02
N VAL A 367 0.06 34.41 12.09
CA VAL A 367 -0.20 33.32 11.16
C VAL A 367 -1.57 33.51 10.51
N VAL A 368 -1.62 33.49 9.19
CA VAL A 368 -2.84 33.66 8.42
C VAL A 368 -3.14 32.35 7.69
N VAL A 369 -4.27 31.72 8.03
CA VAL A 369 -4.71 30.45 7.46
C VAL A 369 -5.97 30.68 6.65
N GLY A 370 -5.98 30.24 5.40
CA GLY A 370 -7.12 30.39 4.50
C GLY A 370 -6.86 29.77 3.15
N ASP A 371 -7.88 29.79 2.32
CA ASP A 371 -7.84 29.20 0.98
C ASP A 371 -8.23 30.24 -0.07
N PRO A 372 -7.30 30.69 -0.93
CA PRO A 372 -7.57 31.70 -1.97
C PRO A 372 -8.50 31.19 -3.09
N LYS A 373 -8.82 29.86 -3.08
CA LYS A 373 -9.78 29.22 -4.00
C LYS A 373 -11.18 29.05 -3.42
N GLN A 374 -11.38 29.50 -2.17
CA GLN A 374 -12.68 29.62 -1.53
C GLN A 374 -13.20 31.07 -1.60
N MET A 375 -14.40 31.33 -1.04
CA MET A 375 -15.05 32.61 -1.18
C MET A 375 -14.26 33.72 -0.49
N PRO A 376 -14.16 34.91 -1.15
CA PRO A 376 -13.62 36.11 -0.56
C PRO A 376 -14.66 36.78 0.32
N PRO A 377 -14.31 37.85 1.09
CA PRO A 377 -15.29 38.66 1.76
C PRO A 377 -16.25 39.30 0.75
N THR A 378 -17.54 39.17 1.00
CA THR A 378 -18.58 39.76 0.12
C THR A 378 -19.37 40.82 0.85
N SER A 379 -19.81 41.84 0.12
CA SER A 379 -20.71 42.87 0.63
C SER A 379 -22.16 42.39 0.83
N PHE A 380 -22.41 41.09 0.61
CA PHE A 380 -23.74 40.46 0.69
C PHE A 380 -24.48 40.74 2.00
N PHE A 381 -23.77 40.74 3.14
CA PHE A 381 -24.38 41.00 4.46
C PHE A 381 -24.70 42.47 4.75
N SER A 382 -24.28 43.38 3.92
CA SER A 382 -24.49 44.82 4.11
C SER A 382 -25.71 45.38 3.35
N SER A 383 -26.30 44.58 2.43
CA SER A 383 -27.47 45.01 1.62
C SER A 383 -28.63 44.05 1.78
N SER A 384 -29.63 44.45 2.56
CA SER A 384 -30.79 43.61 2.91
C SER A 384 -31.94 43.56 1.87
N GLN A 385 -31.79 44.07 0.67
CA GLN A 385 -32.89 44.14 -0.32
C GLN A 385 -32.44 44.29 -1.77
N VAL A 386 -31.56 43.49 -2.29
CA VAL A 386 -31.22 43.52 -3.72
C VAL A 386 -31.48 42.14 -4.32
N ASP A 387 -32.13 42.11 -5.50
CA ASP A 387 -32.32 40.90 -6.31
C ASP A 387 -30.94 40.27 -6.62
N GLU A 388 -30.70 39.04 -6.21
CA GLU A 388 -29.42 38.34 -6.36
C GLU A 388 -28.91 38.23 -7.80
N GLU A 389 -29.83 38.25 -8.79
CA GLU A 389 -29.48 38.17 -10.20
C GLU A 389 -29.02 39.52 -10.80
N GLU A 390 -29.31 40.65 -10.15
CA GLU A 390 -28.97 42.01 -10.60
C GLU A 390 -27.90 42.66 -9.71
N ALA A 391 -27.58 42.11 -8.57
CA ALA A 391 -26.56 42.63 -7.66
C ALA A 391 -25.14 42.31 -8.17
N GLU A 392 -24.42 43.33 -8.59
CA GLU A 392 -22.96 43.25 -8.72
C GLU A 392 -22.38 43.31 -7.33
N PHE A 393 -22.08 42.12 -6.76
CA PHE A 393 -21.33 42.04 -5.53
C PHE A 393 -19.84 42.16 -5.84
N ASP A 394 -19.23 43.25 -5.42
CA ASP A 394 -17.79 43.43 -5.51
C ASP A 394 -17.12 42.57 -4.44
N ASP A 395 -16.30 41.62 -4.89
CA ASP A 395 -15.42 40.88 -4.01
C ASP A 395 -14.38 41.82 -3.40
N MET A 396 -14.33 41.87 -2.07
CA MET A 396 -13.34 42.69 -1.35
C MET A 396 -12.04 41.88 -1.20
N GLU A 397 -10.90 42.61 -1.11
CA GLU A 397 -9.63 41.99 -0.80
C GLU A 397 -9.62 41.43 0.64
N SER A 398 -9.13 40.21 0.80
CA SER A 398 -9.00 39.59 2.10
C SER A 398 -7.61 39.82 2.69
N ILE A 399 -7.50 39.68 4.02
CA ILE A 399 -6.19 39.67 4.70
C ILE A 399 -5.26 38.60 4.13
N LEU A 400 -5.79 37.48 3.62
CA LEU A 400 -5.01 36.43 2.97
C LEU A 400 -4.41 36.94 1.66
N ASP A 401 -5.23 37.63 0.82
CA ASP A 401 -4.76 38.19 -0.45
C ASP A 401 -3.68 39.25 -0.22
N ASP A 402 -3.87 40.12 0.78
CA ASP A 402 -2.88 41.13 1.18
C ASP A 402 -1.55 40.46 1.65
N CYS A 403 -1.65 39.43 2.47
CA CYS A 403 -0.46 38.69 2.92
C CYS A 403 0.30 38.02 1.76
N ILE A 404 -0.44 37.49 0.77
CA ILE A 404 0.15 36.89 -0.43
C ILE A 404 0.81 37.97 -1.29
N SER A 405 0.15 39.13 -1.49
CA SER A 405 0.67 40.25 -2.29
C SER A 405 1.93 40.83 -1.67
N LEU A 406 2.01 40.88 -0.34
CA LEU A 406 3.19 41.30 0.41
C LEU A 406 4.31 40.25 0.43
N SER A 407 4.11 39.10 -0.24
CA SER A 407 5.08 37.99 -0.29
C SER A 407 5.49 37.45 1.09
N ILE A 408 4.57 37.45 2.04
CA ILE A 408 4.80 36.82 3.34
C ILE A 408 5.06 35.33 3.14
N PRO A 409 6.04 34.73 3.84
CA PRO A 409 6.39 33.31 3.65
C PRO A 409 5.17 32.41 3.81
N SER A 410 4.85 31.63 2.76
CA SER A 410 3.67 30.78 2.73
C SER A 410 4.03 29.30 2.68
N ARG A 411 3.18 28.48 3.26
CA ARG A 411 3.21 27.02 3.19
C ARG A 411 1.85 26.51 2.74
N TYR A 412 1.87 25.48 1.94
CA TYR A 412 0.66 24.88 1.38
C TYR A 412 0.30 23.62 2.17
N LEU A 413 -0.95 23.55 2.67
CA LEU A 413 -1.48 22.33 3.29
C LEU A 413 -1.98 21.42 2.18
N THR A 414 -1.37 20.26 2.04
CA THR A 414 -1.61 19.36 0.92
C THR A 414 -2.61 18.26 1.22
N TRP A 415 -2.77 17.88 2.49
CA TRP A 415 -3.63 16.76 2.87
C TRP A 415 -5.12 17.15 2.92
N HIS A 416 -5.95 16.43 2.15
CA HIS A 416 -7.39 16.53 2.22
C HIS A 416 -7.98 15.35 3.01
N TYR A 417 -8.75 15.63 4.05
CA TYR A 417 -9.28 14.62 4.97
C TYR A 417 -10.80 14.67 5.15
N ARG A 418 -11.48 15.75 4.69
CA ARG A 418 -12.94 15.89 4.81
C ARG A 418 -13.67 14.78 4.05
N SER A 419 -13.41 14.66 2.76
CA SER A 419 -14.07 13.67 1.91
C SER A 419 -13.56 12.26 2.21
N LYS A 420 -14.48 11.36 2.52
CA LYS A 420 -14.21 9.94 2.80
C LYS A 420 -14.09 9.12 1.51
N HIS A 421 -14.32 9.76 0.35
CA HIS A 421 -14.19 9.15 -0.97
C HIS A 421 -13.52 10.13 -1.93
N GLU A 422 -12.50 9.66 -2.67
CA GLU A 422 -11.70 10.53 -3.53
C GLU A 422 -12.52 11.25 -4.63
N SER A 423 -13.58 10.60 -5.15
CA SER A 423 -14.39 11.23 -6.20
C SER A 423 -15.04 12.55 -5.78
N LEU A 424 -15.29 12.75 -4.47
CA LEU A 424 -15.91 13.97 -3.97
C LEU A 424 -15.03 15.21 -4.07
N ILE A 425 -13.73 15.06 -4.04
CA ILE A 425 -12.77 16.16 -4.15
C ILE A 425 -12.01 16.16 -5.48
N ALA A 426 -12.10 15.08 -6.25
CA ALA A 426 -11.32 14.90 -7.48
C ALA A 426 -11.52 16.02 -8.48
N PHE A 427 -12.77 16.47 -8.66
CA PHE A 427 -13.08 17.61 -9.53
C PHE A 427 -12.38 18.88 -9.05
N SER A 428 -12.59 19.27 -7.80
CA SER A 428 -11.97 20.47 -7.21
C SER A 428 -10.44 20.39 -7.26
N ASN A 429 -9.87 19.24 -6.94
CA ASN A 429 -8.42 19.03 -6.96
C ASN A 429 -7.84 19.24 -8.36
N SER A 430 -8.49 18.71 -9.39
CA SER A 430 -8.01 18.89 -10.77
C SER A 430 -8.25 20.29 -11.30
N GLN A 431 -9.41 20.89 -11.02
CA GLN A 431 -9.85 22.15 -11.62
C GLN A 431 -9.27 23.38 -10.92
N TYR A 432 -9.16 23.36 -9.59
CA TYR A 432 -8.82 24.55 -8.79
C TYR A 432 -7.48 24.44 -8.06
N TYR A 433 -7.05 23.23 -7.71
CA TYR A 433 -5.83 23.00 -6.92
C TYR A 433 -4.67 22.37 -7.70
N ASN A 434 -4.81 22.27 -9.04
CA ASN A 434 -3.77 21.71 -9.93
C ASN A 434 -3.27 20.32 -9.53
N GLY A 435 -4.12 19.48 -8.94
CA GLY A 435 -3.77 18.15 -8.48
C GLY A 435 -2.85 18.12 -7.24
N LYS A 436 -2.70 19.25 -6.52
CA LYS A 436 -1.77 19.34 -5.37
C LYS A 436 -2.31 18.75 -4.08
N LEU A 437 -3.62 18.49 -4.00
CA LEU A 437 -4.20 17.88 -2.82
C LEU A 437 -3.91 16.39 -2.79
N TYR A 438 -3.35 15.91 -1.68
CA TYR A 438 -3.22 14.50 -1.40
C TYR A 438 -4.55 13.97 -0.85
N THR A 439 -5.07 12.97 -1.51
CA THR A 439 -6.27 12.24 -1.12
C THR A 439 -5.93 10.78 -0.92
N PHE A 440 -6.76 10.08 -0.17
CA PHE A 440 -6.60 8.65 0.05
C PHE A 440 -7.75 7.91 -0.61
N PRO A 441 -7.48 6.84 -1.36
CA PRO A 441 -8.54 6.02 -1.91
C PRO A 441 -9.34 5.36 -0.78
N SER A 442 -10.62 5.19 -0.97
CA SER A 442 -11.48 4.37 -0.10
C SER A 442 -11.60 2.95 -0.63
N VAL A 443 -12.09 2.03 0.20
CA VAL A 443 -12.27 0.62 -0.20
C VAL A 443 -13.30 0.44 -1.32
N ASP A 444 -14.21 1.40 -1.53
CA ASP A 444 -15.26 1.42 -2.54
C ASP A 444 -14.99 2.39 -3.71
N ASP A 445 -13.73 2.82 -3.92
CA ASP A 445 -13.33 3.82 -4.93
C ASP A 445 -13.51 3.37 -6.39
N ARG A 446 -13.97 2.13 -6.59
CA ARG A 446 -14.33 1.60 -7.92
C ARG A 446 -15.59 2.26 -8.50
N VAL A 447 -16.46 2.80 -7.65
CA VAL A 447 -17.70 3.47 -8.04
C VAL A 447 -17.68 4.91 -7.54
N SER A 448 -17.97 5.89 -8.42
CA SER A 448 -18.03 7.29 -8.04
C SER A 448 -19.16 7.57 -7.07
N LYS A 449 -18.88 8.37 -6.03
CA LYS A 449 -19.90 8.87 -5.08
C LYS A 449 -20.47 10.26 -5.51
N VAL A 450 -20.05 10.76 -6.65
CA VAL A 450 -20.67 11.90 -7.31
C VAL A 450 -21.51 11.39 -8.47
N ARG A 451 -22.81 11.60 -8.40
CA ARG A 451 -23.74 11.13 -9.44
C ARG A 451 -24.72 12.19 -9.86
N LEU A 452 -25.04 12.21 -11.13
CA LEU A 452 -26.08 13.07 -11.70
C LEU A 452 -27.39 12.31 -11.79
N VAL A 453 -28.45 12.91 -11.28
CA VAL A 453 -29.84 12.50 -11.49
C VAL A 453 -30.47 13.49 -12.46
N GLN A 454 -30.66 13.07 -13.70
CA GLN A 454 -31.36 13.88 -14.71
C GLN A 454 -32.82 13.92 -14.35
N VAL A 455 -33.34 15.12 -14.15
CA VAL A 455 -34.77 15.37 -13.83
C VAL A 455 -35.47 15.92 -15.08
N ASP A 456 -36.64 15.37 -15.38
CA ASP A 456 -37.47 15.92 -16.46
C ASP A 456 -38.30 17.08 -15.92
N GLY A 457 -38.03 18.26 -16.43
CA GLY A 457 -38.70 19.48 -15.96
C GLY A 457 -38.25 20.72 -16.71
N THR A 458 -38.79 21.87 -16.35
CA THR A 458 -38.47 23.15 -16.93
C THR A 458 -38.18 24.22 -15.86
N TYR A 459 -37.27 25.12 -16.17
CA TYR A 459 -36.99 26.30 -15.37
C TYR A 459 -37.98 27.44 -15.68
N ASP A 460 -38.67 27.93 -14.67
CA ASP A 460 -39.62 29.04 -14.85
C ASP A 460 -38.92 30.40 -14.80
N LYS A 461 -38.29 30.76 -15.89
CA LYS A 461 -37.48 32.00 -16.00
C LYS A 461 -38.32 33.28 -15.83
N GLY A 462 -39.57 33.25 -16.21
CA GLY A 462 -40.39 34.47 -16.37
C GLY A 462 -41.20 34.88 -15.14
N ARG A 463 -41.38 34.02 -14.13
CA ARG A 463 -42.24 34.23 -12.96
C ARG A 463 -41.53 33.92 -11.65
N THR A 464 -41.44 32.60 -11.30
CA THR A 464 -40.92 32.17 -10.00
C THR A 464 -39.41 32.10 -9.95
N ARG A 465 -38.73 32.05 -11.07
CA ARG A 465 -37.24 31.85 -11.17
C ARG A 465 -36.77 30.60 -10.43
N SER A 466 -37.58 29.54 -10.49
CA SER A 466 -37.30 28.29 -9.77
C SER A 466 -37.54 27.07 -10.66
N ASN A 467 -37.09 25.94 -10.20
CA ASN A 467 -37.24 24.63 -10.84
C ASN A 467 -37.97 23.68 -9.88
N HIS A 468 -39.29 23.59 -10.06
CA HIS A 468 -40.14 22.81 -9.18
C HIS A 468 -39.85 21.29 -9.26
N ALA A 469 -39.52 20.78 -10.46
CA ALA A 469 -39.24 19.37 -10.65
C ALA A 469 -37.97 18.92 -9.90
N GLU A 470 -36.93 19.77 -9.90
CA GLU A 470 -35.72 19.46 -9.10
C GLU A 470 -36.04 19.51 -7.60
N ALA A 471 -36.81 20.49 -7.14
CA ALA A 471 -37.22 20.60 -5.73
C ALA A 471 -38.01 19.37 -5.28
N GLU A 472 -38.99 18.93 -6.07
CA GLU A 472 -39.79 17.73 -5.78
C GLU A 472 -38.92 16.48 -5.72
N ALA A 473 -37.99 16.31 -6.67
CA ALA A 473 -37.07 15.18 -6.69
C ALA A 473 -36.15 15.14 -5.43
N ILE A 474 -35.66 16.29 -4.98
CA ILE A 474 -34.85 16.41 -3.77
C ILE A 474 -35.66 16.09 -2.51
N VAL A 475 -36.86 16.68 -2.36
CA VAL A 475 -37.72 16.41 -1.22
C VAL A 475 -38.08 14.90 -1.15
N LYS A 476 -38.37 14.29 -2.28
CA LYS A 476 -38.63 12.85 -2.36
C LYS A 476 -37.42 12.02 -1.93
N GLU A 477 -36.22 12.40 -2.34
CA GLU A 477 -34.98 11.70 -1.92
C GLU A 477 -34.75 11.85 -0.41
N ILE A 478 -34.95 13.04 0.16
CA ILE A 478 -34.86 13.27 1.61
C ILE A 478 -35.84 12.36 2.35
N LEU A 479 -37.12 12.37 1.96
CA LEU A 479 -38.14 11.55 2.62
C LEU A 479 -37.87 10.05 2.51
N ASN A 480 -37.34 9.59 1.37
CA ASN A 480 -36.95 8.19 1.20
C ASN A 480 -35.84 7.81 2.18
N ARG A 481 -34.83 8.65 2.35
CA ARG A 481 -33.71 8.40 3.26
C ARG A 481 -34.13 8.47 4.73
N LEU A 482 -34.98 9.40 5.11
CA LEU A 482 -35.51 9.47 6.48
C LEU A 482 -36.38 8.25 6.83
N ARG A 483 -37.10 7.65 5.86
CA ARG A 483 -37.91 6.45 6.04
C ARG A 483 -37.07 5.16 6.14
N THR A 484 -35.97 5.11 5.40
CA THR A 484 -35.06 3.95 5.34
C THR A 484 -33.64 4.40 5.70
N PRO A 485 -33.35 4.72 6.96
CA PRO A 485 -32.05 5.22 7.35
C PRO A 485 -30.99 4.14 7.14
N GLU A 486 -29.86 4.57 6.57
CA GLU A 486 -28.67 3.74 6.55
C GLU A 486 -28.12 3.59 7.98
N VAL A 487 -27.43 2.47 8.24
CA VAL A 487 -26.75 2.25 9.51
C VAL A 487 -25.23 2.29 9.25
N PRO A 488 -24.48 3.23 9.85
CA PRO A 488 -24.91 4.37 10.67
C PRO A 488 -25.69 5.43 9.88
N GLU A 489 -26.58 6.15 10.58
CA GLU A 489 -27.38 7.23 9.99
C GLU A 489 -26.48 8.35 9.47
N LYS A 490 -26.69 8.75 8.21
CA LYS A 490 -25.90 9.79 7.54
C LYS A 490 -26.66 11.11 7.51
N SER A 491 -25.97 12.19 7.85
CA SER A 491 -26.53 13.53 7.82
C SER A 491 -26.71 14.04 6.38
N ILE A 492 -27.74 14.86 6.15
CA ILE A 492 -28.14 15.36 4.83
C ILE A 492 -28.05 16.88 4.81
N GLY A 493 -27.49 17.42 3.72
CA GLY A 493 -27.54 18.83 3.38
C GLY A 493 -28.01 19.05 1.95
N VAL A 494 -28.72 20.14 1.73
CA VAL A 494 -29.16 20.57 0.39
C VAL A 494 -28.43 21.85 0.03
N VAL A 495 -27.88 21.89 -1.18
CA VAL A 495 -27.24 23.09 -1.73
C VAL A 495 -27.91 23.47 -3.03
N SER A 496 -28.34 24.73 -3.13
CA SER A 496 -28.97 25.29 -4.34
C SER A 496 -28.16 26.43 -4.91
N PHE A 497 -28.40 26.77 -6.17
CA PHE A 497 -27.70 27.91 -6.81
C PHE A 497 -28.30 29.28 -6.46
N SER A 498 -29.57 29.32 -6.07
CA SER A 498 -30.25 30.59 -5.76
C SER A 498 -31.07 30.49 -4.47
N GLN A 499 -31.28 31.63 -3.84
CA GLN A 499 -32.15 31.77 -2.67
C GLN A 499 -33.60 31.36 -2.97
N VAL A 500 -34.08 31.68 -4.16
CA VAL A 500 -35.45 31.32 -4.57
C VAL A 500 -35.63 29.80 -4.63
N GLN A 501 -34.66 29.09 -5.18
CA GLN A 501 -34.71 27.62 -5.22
C GLN A 501 -34.53 27.00 -3.82
N GLN A 502 -33.70 27.62 -2.97
CA GLN A 502 -33.55 27.24 -1.57
C GLN A 502 -34.90 27.32 -0.86
N ASN A 503 -35.57 28.47 -0.90
CA ASN A 503 -36.86 28.67 -0.23
C ASN A 503 -37.93 27.69 -0.76
N LEU A 504 -37.98 27.46 -2.08
CA LEU A 504 -38.92 26.51 -2.66
C LEU A 504 -38.71 25.08 -2.08
N ILE A 505 -37.45 24.63 -2.00
CA ILE A 505 -37.13 23.28 -1.46
C ILE A 505 -37.49 23.23 0.03
N GLU A 506 -37.20 24.30 0.79
CA GLU A 506 -37.51 24.40 2.21
C GLU A 506 -39.02 24.37 2.47
N ASP A 507 -39.79 25.17 1.77
CA ASP A 507 -41.26 25.23 1.87
C ASP A 507 -41.88 23.86 1.55
N MET A 508 -41.48 23.23 0.44
CA MET A 508 -41.95 21.91 0.04
C MET A 508 -41.56 20.82 1.05
N LEU A 509 -40.35 20.88 1.61
CA LEU A 509 -39.92 19.91 2.61
C LEU A 509 -40.71 20.04 3.89
N ILE A 510 -40.96 21.27 4.38
CA ILE A 510 -41.75 21.53 5.56
C ILE A 510 -43.21 21.06 5.34
N GLU A 511 -43.79 21.37 4.16
CA GLU A 511 -45.14 20.90 3.84
C GLU A 511 -45.29 19.38 3.89
N GLU A 512 -44.29 18.65 3.35
CA GLU A 512 -44.29 17.18 3.37
C GLU A 512 -44.00 16.61 4.76
N LEU A 513 -43.08 17.20 5.54
CA LEU A 513 -42.74 16.74 6.89
C LEU A 513 -43.89 16.97 7.88
N ASN A 514 -44.68 18.03 7.73
CA ASN A 514 -45.89 18.28 8.54
C ASN A 514 -46.88 17.12 8.46
N LYS A 515 -46.81 16.29 7.41
CA LYS A 515 -47.63 15.06 7.30
C LYS A 515 -47.08 13.90 8.09
N TYR A 516 -45.83 13.95 8.56
CA TYR A 516 -45.10 12.86 9.24
C TYR A 516 -44.22 13.43 10.38
N PRO A 517 -44.81 13.69 11.57
CA PRO A 517 -44.11 14.31 12.70
C PRO A 517 -42.84 13.55 13.15
N GLU A 518 -42.83 12.22 13.01
CA GLU A 518 -41.68 11.38 13.31
C GLU A 518 -40.48 11.62 12.38
N LEU A 519 -40.73 11.99 11.14
CA LEU A 519 -39.70 12.31 10.19
C LEU A 519 -39.19 13.74 10.41
N GLU A 520 -40.05 14.66 10.84
CA GLU A 520 -39.70 16.04 11.19
C GLU A 520 -38.70 16.04 12.37
N GLU A 521 -38.93 15.23 13.40
CA GLU A 521 -38.05 15.08 14.53
C GLU A 521 -36.67 14.59 14.09
N LYS A 522 -36.60 13.55 13.24
CA LYS A 522 -35.35 13.04 12.68
C LYS A 522 -34.64 14.08 11.81
N ALA A 523 -35.37 14.87 11.05
CA ALA A 523 -34.80 15.86 10.15
C ALA A 523 -34.13 17.02 10.91
N PHE A 524 -34.72 17.49 12.00
CA PHE A 524 -34.32 18.75 12.63
C PHE A 524 -33.78 18.62 14.06
N GLN A 525 -34.02 17.51 14.77
CA GLN A 525 -33.54 17.30 16.13
C GLN A 525 -32.34 16.34 16.19
N SER A 526 -31.80 15.88 15.07
CA SER A 526 -30.57 15.09 15.02
C SER A 526 -29.34 15.93 15.42
N ASN A 527 -28.22 15.28 15.74
CA ASN A 527 -26.96 15.95 16.05
C ASN A 527 -26.48 16.85 14.91
N GLU A 528 -26.77 16.50 13.69
CA GLU A 528 -26.50 17.28 12.46
C GLU A 528 -27.82 17.47 11.70
N PRO A 529 -28.66 18.47 12.04
CA PRO A 529 -29.95 18.66 11.41
C PRO A 529 -29.81 18.96 9.91
N ILE A 530 -30.84 18.64 9.14
CA ILE A 530 -30.85 18.94 7.71
C ILE A 530 -30.72 20.44 7.53
N PHE A 531 -29.83 20.87 6.64
CA PHE A 531 -29.77 22.25 6.19
C PHE A 531 -30.16 22.35 4.73
N ILE A 532 -30.76 23.50 4.35
CA ILE A 532 -30.98 23.89 2.96
C ILE A 532 -30.35 25.26 2.79
N LYS A 533 -29.31 25.36 1.96
CA LYS A 533 -28.49 26.56 1.78
C LYS A 533 -28.23 26.86 0.30
N ASN A 534 -27.94 28.10 0.00
CA ASN A 534 -27.50 28.48 -1.34
C ASN A 534 -25.96 28.57 -1.44
N LEU A 535 -25.46 28.88 -2.62
CA LEU A 535 -24.02 28.98 -2.89
C LEU A 535 -23.28 29.99 -2.01
N GLU A 536 -23.96 31.06 -1.58
CA GLU A 536 -23.36 32.13 -0.77
C GLU A 536 -23.24 31.75 0.71
N ASN A 537 -24.14 30.90 1.20
CA ASN A 537 -24.28 30.62 2.63
C ASN A 537 -23.74 29.27 3.05
N VAL A 538 -23.27 28.43 2.12
CA VAL A 538 -22.87 27.04 2.40
C VAL A 538 -21.42 26.91 2.90
N GLN A 539 -20.63 27.99 2.88
CA GLN A 539 -19.25 27.93 3.36
C GLN A 539 -19.20 27.65 4.87
N GLY A 540 -18.28 26.79 5.30
CA GLY A 540 -18.16 26.33 6.68
C GLY A 540 -18.99 25.10 7.02
N ASP A 541 -20.10 24.84 6.30
CA ASP A 541 -20.95 23.68 6.55
C ASP A 541 -20.48 22.44 5.78
N GLU A 542 -20.86 21.28 6.31
CA GLU A 542 -20.62 19.97 5.66
C GLU A 542 -21.65 18.96 6.15
N ARG A 543 -21.97 17.98 5.32
CA ARG A 543 -22.80 16.81 5.69
C ARG A 543 -22.29 15.56 5.03
N ASP A 544 -22.75 14.44 5.49
CA ASP A 544 -22.41 13.15 4.90
C ASP A 544 -22.88 13.05 3.46
N ILE A 545 -24.10 13.49 3.23
CA ILE A 545 -24.75 13.48 1.91
C ILE A 545 -25.11 14.90 1.54
N ILE A 546 -24.70 15.33 0.35
CA ILE A 546 -25.13 16.61 -0.23
C ILE A 546 -26.01 16.33 -1.44
N LEU A 547 -27.23 16.88 -1.37
CA LEU A 547 -28.17 16.93 -2.49
C LEU A 547 -28.04 18.31 -3.14
N PHE A 548 -27.67 18.33 -4.41
CA PHE A 548 -27.32 19.56 -5.10
C PHE A 548 -28.37 19.90 -6.14
N SER A 549 -29.04 21.04 -6.02
CA SER A 549 -29.99 21.55 -7.01
C SER A 549 -29.33 22.61 -7.88
N ILE A 550 -29.27 22.38 -9.17
CA ILE A 550 -28.80 23.36 -10.13
C ILE A 550 -29.83 24.52 -10.20
N GLY A 551 -31.13 24.20 -10.17
CA GLY A 551 -32.21 25.16 -10.19
C GLY A 551 -32.43 25.84 -11.54
N TYR A 552 -31.39 25.90 -12.39
CA TYR A 552 -31.44 26.45 -13.75
C TYR A 552 -31.57 25.34 -14.76
N GLY A 553 -32.28 25.62 -15.86
CA GLY A 553 -32.46 24.62 -16.91
C GLY A 553 -33.12 25.19 -18.17
N PRO A 554 -33.58 24.34 -19.09
CA PRO A 554 -34.34 24.74 -20.24
C PRO A 554 -35.70 25.36 -19.83
N ASP A 555 -36.09 26.42 -20.48
CA ASP A 555 -37.42 27.00 -20.36
C ASP A 555 -38.47 26.10 -21.09
N ARG A 556 -39.75 26.49 -21.07
CA ARG A 556 -40.81 25.74 -21.75
C ARG A 556 -40.62 25.61 -23.25
N ASN A 557 -39.75 26.44 -23.85
CA ASN A 557 -39.40 26.41 -25.26
C ASN A 557 -38.10 25.64 -25.53
N GLY A 558 -37.48 25.07 -24.52
CA GLY A 558 -36.19 24.34 -24.59
C GLY A 558 -34.97 25.24 -24.62
N ASN A 559 -35.12 26.57 -24.46
CA ASN A 559 -33.97 27.48 -24.46
C ASN A 559 -33.27 27.53 -23.10
N VAL A 560 -31.95 27.48 -23.10
CA VAL A 560 -31.11 27.60 -21.90
C VAL A 560 -30.50 29.02 -21.86
N SER A 561 -30.70 29.70 -20.74
CA SER A 561 -30.00 30.93 -20.42
C SER A 561 -28.57 30.63 -19.98
N MET A 562 -27.62 31.50 -20.39
CA MET A 562 -26.24 31.41 -19.87
C MET A 562 -26.05 32.28 -18.62
N ASN A 563 -27.13 32.77 -18.02
CA ASN A 563 -27.10 33.39 -16.70
C ASN A 563 -27.46 32.37 -15.64
N PHE A 564 -26.49 32.02 -14.78
CA PHE A 564 -26.60 31.09 -13.67
C PHE A 564 -26.38 31.81 -12.33
N GLY A 565 -26.89 33.04 -12.24
CA GLY A 565 -26.83 33.84 -11.02
C GLY A 565 -25.40 34.09 -10.53
N PRO A 566 -25.09 33.77 -9.26
CA PRO A 566 -23.80 34.08 -8.67
C PRO A 566 -22.57 33.47 -9.39
N LEU A 567 -22.77 32.44 -10.21
CA LEU A 567 -21.68 31.84 -10.97
C LEU A 567 -21.21 32.71 -12.14
N ASN A 568 -22.03 33.65 -12.60
CA ASN A 568 -21.66 34.53 -13.67
C ASN A 568 -20.77 35.69 -13.20
N ASN A 569 -20.80 35.99 -11.90
CA ASN A 569 -20.06 37.09 -11.31
C ASN A 569 -18.56 36.72 -11.19
N GLN A 570 -17.74 37.72 -10.93
CA GLN A 570 -16.34 37.51 -10.59
C GLN A 570 -16.25 36.62 -9.32
N GLY A 571 -15.36 35.63 -9.30
CA GLY A 571 -15.30 34.71 -8.19
C GLY A 571 -16.36 33.59 -8.20
N GLY A 572 -17.18 33.48 -9.23
CA GLY A 572 -18.18 32.44 -9.36
C GLY A 572 -17.59 31.00 -9.30
N GLU A 573 -16.37 30.83 -9.81
CA GLU A 573 -15.63 29.59 -9.70
C GLU A 573 -15.27 29.23 -8.24
N ARG A 574 -15.06 30.22 -7.38
CA ARG A 574 -14.78 30.01 -5.96
C ARG A 574 -16.03 29.52 -5.23
N ARG A 575 -17.19 30.10 -5.55
CA ARG A 575 -18.50 29.69 -5.03
C ARG A 575 -18.81 28.22 -5.38
N LEU A 576 -18.61 27.88 -6.66
CA LEU A 576 -18.76 26.47 -7.09
C LEU A 576 -17.82 25.55 -6.36
N ASN A 577 -16.52 25.91 -6.25
CA ASN A 577 -15.52 25.08 -5.55
C ASN A 577 -15.92 24.81 -4.09
N VAL A 578 -16.40 25.82 -3.39
CA VAL A 578 -16.91 25.69 -2.03
C VAL A 578 -18.06 24.69 -2.00
N ALA A 579 -19.08 24.86 -2.83
CA ALA A 579 -20.27 24.04 -2.84
C ALA A 579 -19.99 22.56 -3.15
N VAL A 580 -19.19 22.29 -4.20
CA VAL A 580 -18.88 20.90 -4.63
C VAL A 580 -17.92 20.16 -3.71
N SER A 581 -17.39 20.80 -2.68
CA SER A 581 -16.49 20.20 -1.69
C SER A 581 -17.15 19.99 -0.31
N ARG A 582 -18.48 20.09 -0.18
CA ARG A 582 -19.20 20.02 1.10
C ARG A 582 -19.60 18.60 1.53
N ALA A 583 -19.57 17.62 0.62
CA ALA A 583 -19.94 16.25 0.92
C ALA A 583 -18.81 15.46 1.59
N ARG A 584 -19.15 14.69 2.64
CA ARG A 584 -18.23 13.75 3.28
C ARG A 584 -18.26 12.37 2.62
N TYR A 585 -19.44 11.85 2.23
CA TYR A 585 -19.60 10.49 1.70
C TYR A 585 -20.22 10.42 0.31
N GLU A 586 -21.26 11.24 0.02
CA GLU A 586 -21.99 11.16 -1.25
C GLU A 586 -22.45 12.55 -1.70
N MET A 587 -22.42 12.79 -3.01
CA MET A 587 -23.02 13.97 -3.63
C MET A 587 -23.92 13.55 -4.78
N ILE A 588 -25.16 14.01 -4.73
CA ILE A 588 -26.18 13.73 -5.75
C ILE A 588 -26.61 15.07 -6.35
N ILE A 589 -26.39 15.23 -7.64
CA ILE A 589 -26.78 16.41 -8.38
C ILE A 589 -28.12 16.16 -9.05
N PHE A 590 -29.13 16.96 -8.73
CA PHE A 590 -30.40 16.96 -9.41
C PHE A 590 -30.40 18.11 -10.42
N SER A 591 -30.62 17.80 -11.67
CA SER A 591 -30.54 18.81 -12.74
C SER A 591 -31.48 18.49 -13.88
N THR A 592 -32.18 19.50 -14.31
CA THR A 592 -32.89 19.54 -15.61
C THR A 592 -31.95 19.94 -16.73
N LEU A 593 -30.80 20.56 -16.42
CA LEU A 593 -29.78 21.02 -17.34
C LEU A 593 -28.79 19.90 -17.63
N ARG A 594 -28.36 19.75 -18.89
CA ARG A 594 -27.29 18.88 -19.32
C ARG A 594 -26.02 19.67 -19.61
N SER A 595 -24.86 19.07 -19.42
CA SER A 595 -23.57 19.71 -19.70
C SER A 595 -23.45 20.23 -21.15
N GLU A 596 -24.01 19.51 -22.10
CA GLU A 596 -24.00 19.86 -23.54
C GLU A 596 -24.76 21.15 -23.86
N GLN A 597 -25.76 21.51 -23.04
CA GLN A 597 -26.59 22.67 -23.22
C GLN A 597 -25.90 23.97 -22.78
N ILE A 598 -24.76 23.87 -22.07
CA ILE A 598 -23.97 25.03 -21.68
C ILE A 598 -22.99 25.39 -22.82
N ASP A 599 -23.29 26.49 -23.49
CA ASP A 599 -22.48 27.01 -24.60
C ASP A 599 -21.47 28.06 -24.09
N LEU A 600 -20.22 27.65 -23.93
CA LEU A 600 -19.13 28.51 -23.48
C LEU A 600 -18.75 29.62 -24.46
N LYS A 601 -19.26 29.60 -25.69
CA LYS A 601 -19.08 30.72 -26.64
C LYS A 601 -19.93 31.92 -26.29
N ARG A 602 -21.00 31.73 -25.51
CA ARG A 602 -21.95 32.75 -25.10
C ARG A 602 -21.63 33.39 -23.74
N THR A 603 -20.61 32.90 -23.05
CA THR A 603 -20.20 33.40 -21.76
C THR A 603 -18.67 33.31 -21.59
N LYS A 604 -18.11 34.25 -20.81
CA LYS A 604 -16.69 34.29 -20.43
C LYS A 604 -16.48 33.93 -18.95
N SER A 605 -17.56 33.60 -18.25
CA SER A 605 -17.51 33.32 -16.81
C SER A 605 -16.79 32.00 -16.52
N LYS A 606 -15.78 32.07 -15.67
CA LYS A 606 -15.06 30.91 -15.17
C LYS A 606 -15.95 30.01 -14.29
N GLY A 607 -16.91 30.57 -13.58
CA GLY A 607 -17.88 29.82 -12.79
C GLY A 607 -18.79 28.97 -13.68
N VAL A 608 -19.25 29.49 -14.82
CA VAL A 608 -20.07 28.74 -15.77
C VAL A 608 -19.26 27.67 -16.51
N GLU A 609 -18.00 27.96 -16.85
CA GLU A 609 -17.08 26.94 -17.35
C GLU A 609 -16.88 25.82 -16.34
N GLY A 610 -16.67 26.16 -15.07
CA GLY A 610 -16.57 25.22 -13.97
C GLY A 610 -17.81 24.34 -13.82
N LEU A 611 -19.01 24.93 -13.90
CA LEU A 611 -20.28 24.19 -13.85
C LEU A 611 -20.39 23.18 -14.98
N LYS A 612 -20.09 23.57 -16.21
CA LYS A 612 -20.14 22.66 -17.37
C LYS A 612 -19.23 21.43 -17.11
N ARG A 613 -17.99 21.68 -16.71
CA ARG A 613 -17.03 20.64 -16.43
C ARG A 613 -17.45 19.76 -15.24
N PHE A 614 -18.10 20.36 -14.24
CA PHE A 614 -18.61 19.60 -13.09
C PHE A 614 -19.76 18.67 -13.48
N LEU A 615 -20.70 19.14 -14.31
CA LEU A 615 -21.76 18.28 -14.84
C LEU A 615 -21.20 17.15 -15.71
N GLU A 616 -20.24 17.44 -16.60
CA GLU A 616 -19.54 16.40 -17.39
C GLU A 616 -18.84 15.36 -16.49
N PHE A 617 -18.26 15.83 -15.39
CA PHE A 617 -17.65 14.94 -14.40
C PHE A 617 -18.69 14.05 -13.71
N ALA A 618 -19.82 14.63 -13.30
CA ALA A 618 -20.90 13.91 -12.63
C ALA A 618 -21.60 12.89 -13.55
N GLU A 619 -21.75 13.21 -14.84
CA GLU A 619 -22.29 12.33 -15.87
C GLU A 619 -21.38 11.11 -16.12
N ARG A 620 -20.06 11.31 -16.18
CA ARG A 620 -19.10 10.27 -16.51
C ARG A 620 -18.64 9.45 -15.31
N GLY A 621 -18.80 9.95 -14.10
CA GLY A 621 -18.29 9.36 -12.88
C GLY A 621 -16.75 9.32 -12.76
N THR A 622 -16.03 9.82 -13.78
CA THR A 622 -14.57 9.88 -13.82
C THR A 622 -14.11 11.27 -14.19
N SER A 623 -13.18 11.82 -13.44
CA SER A 623 -12.47 13.04 -13.82
C SER A 623 -11.67 12.78 -15.10
N PRO A 624 -11.67 13.68 -16.08
CA PRO A 624 -10.65 13.70 -17.10
C PRO A 624 -9.33 14.13 -16.42
N VAL A 625 -8.67 13.19 -15.78
CA VAL A 625 -7.27 13.37 -15.39
C VAL A 625 -6.52 13.57 -16.70
N PRO A 626 -5.80 14.70 -16.91
CA PRO A 626 -4.99 14.84 -18.09
C PRO A 626 -4.05 13.61 -18.17
N ALA A 627 -4.11 12.90 -19.28
CA ALA A 627 -3.30 11.71 -19.54
C ALA A 627 -1.78 11.95 -19.39
N ILE A 628 -1.35 13.20 -19.30
CA ILE A 628 0.03 13.64 -19.13
C ILE A 628 0.63 13.22 -17.77
N GLN A 629 -0.15 13.04 -16.71
CA GLN A 629 0.36 12.59 -15.41
C GLN A 629 0.45 11.07 -15.28
N LEU A 630 -0.28 10.31 -16.11
CA LEU A 630 -0.26 8.84 -16.07
C LEU A 630 0.91 8.22 -16.85
N GLN A 631 1.52 8.95 -17.79
CA GLN A 631 2.59 8.42 -18.64
C GLN A 631 3.97 8.32 -17.97
N ASN A 632 4.20 8.94 -16.81
CA ASN A 632 5.47 8.93 -16.10
C ASN A 632 5.50 8.04 -14.84
N LEU A 633 4.44 7.33 -14.53
CA LEU A 633 4.44 6.33 -13.46
C LEU A 633 4.98 5.02 -14.01
N GLN A 634 6.31 4.86 -14.06
CA GLN A 634 6.92 3.54 -14.21
C GLN A 634 6.46 2.69 -13.02
N GLN A 635 5.63 1.72 -13.33
CA GLN A 635 5.17 0.74 -12.37
C GLN A 635 6.40 -0.01 -11.82
N SER A 636 6.57 -0.07 -10.52
CA SER A 636 7.64 -0.85 -9.91
C SER A 636 7.53 -2.30 -10.35
N ASN A 637 8.63 -2.91 -10.74
CA ASN A 637 8.66 -4.32 -11.12
C ASN A 637 8.12 -5.22 -10.00
N LEU A 638 8.33 -4.85 -8.72
CA LEU A 638 7.82 -5.56 -7.57
C LEU A 638 6.29 -5.61 -7.56
N ILE A 639 5.62 -4.47 -7.76
CA ILE A 639 4.15 -4.37 -7.81
C ILE A 639 3.60 -5.31 -8.91
N THR A 640 4.24 -5.28 -10.08
CA THR A 640 3.85 -6.15 -11.22
C THR A 640 4.01 -7.63 -10.89
N LEU A 641 5.13 -8.00 -10.25
CA LEU A 641 5.40 -9.39 -9.88
C LEU A 641 4.40 -9.91 -8.83
N ILE A 642 4.10 -9.12 -7.80
CA ILE A 642 3.10 -9.48 -6.78
C ILE A 642 1.72 -9.61 -7.44
N ALA A 643 1.32 -8.65 -8.30
CA ALA A 643 0.04 -8.69 -8.99
C ALA A 643 -0.11 -9.93 -9.88
N GLN A 644 0.93 -10.29 -10.64
CA GLN A 644 0.94 -11.49 -11.48
C GLN A 644 0.79 -12.76 -10.65
N GLU A 645 1.53 -12.88 -9.55
CA GLU A 645 1.48 -14.05 -8.66
C GLU A 645 0.08 -14.25 -8.04
N LEU A 646 -0.52 -13.16 -7.55
CA LEU A 646 -1.87 -13.20 -6.98
C LEU A 646 -2.93 -13.49 -8.06
N THR A 647 -2.75 -12.95 -9.26
CA THR A 647 -3.66 -13.20 -10.39
C THR A 647 -3.61 -14.67 -10.85
N GLN A 648 -2.43 -15.28 -10.91
CA GLN A 648 -2.27 -16.72 -11.21
C GLN A 648 -2.97 -17.61 -10.20
N ARG A 649 -3.13 -17.14 -8.96
CA ARG A 649 -3.86 -17.82 -7.88
C ARG A 649 -5.34 -17.49 -7.84
N GLY A 650 -5.85 -16.76 -8.84
CA GLY A 650 -7.28 -16.50 -9.03
C GLY A 650 -7.80 -15.23 -8.33
N TYR A 651 -6.94 -14.38 -7.78
CA TYR A 651 -7.35 -13.10 -7.20
C TYR A 651 -7.37 -12.00 -8.27
N LYS A 652 -8.37 -11.14 -8.22
CA LYS A 652 -8.41 -9.94 -9.04
C LYS A 652 -7.69 -8.81 -8.31
N VAL A 653 -6.67 -8.23 -8.95
CA VAL A 653 -5.80 -7.22 -8.35
C VAL A 653 -5.77 -5.98 -9.23
N ASP A 654 -6.08 -4.83 -8.63
CA ASP A 654 -5.88 -3.53 -9.24
C ASP A 654 -4.57 -2.91 -8.68
N THR A 655 -3.79 -2.25 -9.52
CA THR A 655 -2.50 -1.68 -9.13
C THR A 655 -2.56 -0.16 -9.12
N LEU A 656 -1.79 0.47 -8.21
CA LEU A 656 -1.68 1.92 -8.07
C LEU A 656 -3.04 2.61 -7.89
N VAL A 657 -3.85 2.07 -6.98
CA VAL A 657 -5.19 2.59 -6.69
C VAL A 657 -5.12 3.93 -5.97
N GLY A 658 -5.79 4.93 -6.50
CA GLY A 658 -5.84 6.30 -6.00
C GLY A 658 -5.76 7.33 -7.13
N ARG A 659 -6.31 8.53 -6.90
CA ARG A 659 -6.42 9.60 -7.89
C ARG A 659 -5.43 10.74 -7.67
N SER A 660 -4.79 10.77 -6.51
CA SER A 660 -3.77 11.76 -6.14
C SER A 660 -2.35 11.19 -6.22
N ASN A 661 -1.37 11.90 -5.66
CA ASN A 661 0.00 11.42 -5.59
C ASN A 661 0.15 10.23 -4.64
N PHE A 662 -0.69 10.12 -3.60
CA PHE A 662 -0.75 8.93 -2.77
C PHE A 662 -1.57 7.84 -3.48
N LYS A 663 -1.03 6.62 -3.51
CA LYS A 663 -1.68 5.45 -4.11
C LYS A 663 -1.45 4.24 -3.22
N VAL A 664 -2.46 3.36 -3.16
CA VAL A 664 -2.28 2.01 -2.65
C VAL A 664 -1.62 1.19 -3.77
N ASP A 665 -0.46 0.60 -3.51
CA ASP A 665 0.35 -0.05 -4.54
C ASP A 665 -0.38 -1.22 -5.19
N LEU A 666 -1.03 -2.08 -4.39
CA LEU A 666 -1.91 -3.14 -4.90
C LEU A 666 -3.19 -3.18 -4.06
N ALA A 667 -4.31 -3.35 -4.70
CA ALA A 667 -5.62 -3.49 -4.07
C ALA A 667 -6.29 -4.77 -4.58
N ILE A 668 -6.63 -5.65 -3.65
CA ILE A 668 -7.25 -6.94 -3.98
C ILE A 668 -8.75 -6.76 -3.91
N VAL A 669 -9.42 -7.05 -5.03
CA VAL A 669 -10.88 -6.92 -5.15
C VAL A 669 -11.57 -7.94 -4.27
N ASN A 670 -12.60 -7.51 -3.55
CA ASN A 670 -13.39 -8.39 -2.71
C ASN A 670 -14.22 -9.36 -3.58
N PRO A 671 -14.03 -10.68 -3.46
CA PRO A 671 -14.78 -11.64 -4.27
C PRO A 671 -16.29 -11.65 -3.99
N LEU A 672 -16.69 -11.25 -2.77
CA LEU A 672 -18.09 -11.19 -2.34
C LEU A 672 -18.78 -9.88 -2.76
N GLN A 673 -18.00 -8.81 -2.88
CA GLN A 673 -18.49 -7.48 -3.25
C GLN A 673 -17.51 -6.87 -4.28
N PRO A 674 -17.70 -7.14 -5.59
CA PRO A 674 -16.75 -6.76 -6.64
C PRO A 674 -16.50 -5.26 -6.79
N ASP A 675 -17.34 -4.43 -6.21
CA ASP A 675 -17.21 -2.97 -6.20
C ASP A 675 -16.30 -2.46 -5.08
N THR A 676 -15.82 -3.35 -4.21
CA THR A 676 -14.97 -3.01 -3.07
C THR A 676 -13.65 -3.78 -3.08
N TYR A 677 -12.69 -3.29 -2.32
CA TYR A 677 -11.42 -3.97 -2.06
C TYR A 677 -11.44 -4.64 -0.68
N ILE A 678 -10.81 -5.80 -0.55
CA ILE A 678 -10.72 -6.54 0.71
C ILE A 678 -9.38 -6.29 1.43
N LEU A 679 -8.31 -6.09 0.66
CA LEU A 679 -6.95 -5.90 1.19
C LEU A 679 -6.17 -4.92 0.31
N GLY A 680 -5.50 -3.96 0.95
CA GLY A 680 -4.50 -3.10 0.34
C GLY A 680 -3.09 -3.55 0.70
N ILE A 681 -2.19 -3.59 -0.27
CA ILE A 681 -0.79 -3.89 -0.05
C ILE A 681 0.02 -2.63 -0.36
N LEU A 682 0.86 -2.22 0.59
CA LEU A 682 1.81 -1.14 0.47
C LEU A 682 3.22 -1.73 0.33
N CYS A 683 3.98 -1.27 -0.65
CA CYS A 683 5.35 -1.68 -0.87
C CYS A 683 6.33 -0.55 -0.49
N ASP A 684 7.60 -0.91 -0.31
CA ASP A 684 8.70 0.04 -0.09
C ASP A 684 9.21 0.67 -1.40
N GLY A 685 8.26 0.97 -2.30
CA GLY A 685 8.53 1.58 -3.60
C GLY A 685 8.53 3.11 -3.55
N ARG A 686 8.18 3.72 -4.69
CA ARG A 686 8.23 5.17 -4.89
C ARG A 686 7.45 5.96 -3.83
N ASN A 687 6.23 5.56 -3.52
CA ASN A 687 5.41 6.23 -2.50
C ASN A 687 6.09 6.26 -1.12
N TYR A 688 6.85 5.20 -0.81
CA TYR A 688 7.60 5.09 0.43
C TYR A 688 8.74 6.12 0.49
N TYR A 689 9.50 6.28 -0.60
CA TYR A 689 10.62 7.23 -0.66
C TYR A 689 10.17 8.69 -0.75
N GLU A 690 9.07 8.96 -1.46
CA GLU A 690 8.56 10.33 -1.62
C GLU A 690 7.92 10.87 -0.34
N THR A 691 7.52 9.99 0.58
CA THR A 691 6.99 10.39 1.90
C THR A 691 8.14 10.75 2.83
N LYS A 692 8.34 12.04 3.08
CA LYS A 692 9.53 12.58 3.73
C LYS A 692 9.71 12.19 5.18
N THR A 693 8.63 11.96 5.92
CA THR A 693 8.73 11.68 7.35
C THR A 693 8.28 10.27 7.72
N THR A 694 8.97 9.64 8.66
CA THR A 694 8.60 8.33 9.22
C THR A 694 7.20 8.37 9.84
N ARG A 695 6.84 9.51 10.48
CA ARG A 695 5.51 9.70 11.04
C ARG A 695 4.42 9.61 9.98
N ASP A 696 4.61 10.27 8.83
CA ASP A 696 3.63 10.24 7.75
C ASP A 696 3.51 8.84 7.15
N ARG A 697 4.65 8.15 6.92
CA ARG A 697 4.67 6.80 6.35
C ARG A 697 4.04 5.75 7.25
N GLU A 698 4.40 5.79 8.55
CA GLU A 698 4.10 4.67 9.43
C GLU A 698 2.90 4.92 10.35
N ILE A 699 2.54 6.18 10.59
CA ILE A 699 1.42 6.55 11.46
C ILE A 699 0.28 7.16 10.66
N VAL A 700 0.53 8.28 9.96
CA VAL A 700 -0.56 9.04 9.35
C VAL A 700 -1.22 8.27 8.21
N GLN A 701 -0.46 7.82 7.22
CA GLN A 701 -0.99 7.10 6.07
C GLN A 701 -1.74 5.81 6.45
N PRO A 702 -1.17 4.90 7.28
CA PRO A 702 -1.90 3.71 7.69
C PRO A 702 -3.16 4.00 8.50
N ASN A 703 -3.11 5.00 9.40
CA ASN A 703 -4.28 5.37 10.20
C ASN A 703 -5.40 5.94 9.33
N VAL A 704 -5.08 6.81 8.36
CA VAL A 704 -6.09 7.34 7.43
C VAL A 704 -6.69 6.23 6.58
N LEU A 705 -5.89 5.30 6.06
CA LEU A 705 -6.39 4.15 5.33
C LEU A 705 -7.31 3.28 6.20
N GLN A 706 -6.94 3.05 7.46
CA GLN A 706 -7.77 2.31 8.40
C GLN A 706 -9.10 3.02 8.68
N MET A 707 -9.08 4.36 8.83
CA MET A 707 -10.31 5.17 8.97
C MET A 707 -11.19 5.13 7.71
N LEU A 708 -10.61 4.83 6.55
CA LEU A 708 -11.32 4.58 5.29
C LEU A 708 -11.63 3.09 5.08
N HIS A 709 -11.61 2.30 6.16
CA HIS A 709 -11.94 0.88 6.21
C HIS A 709 -11.01 -0.05 5.41
N TRP A 710 -9.80 0.40 5.08
CA TRP A 710 -8.81 -0.46 4.48
C TRP A 710 -8.20 -1.45 5.48
N ASN A 711 -8.19 -2.71 5.10
CA ASN A 711 -7.23 -3.65 5.67
C ASN A 711 -5.93 -3.48 4.92
N VAL A 712 -4.86 -3.11 5.62
CA VAL A 712 -3.57 -2.83 5.00
C VAL A 712 -2.53 -3.84 5.43
N MET A 713 -1.67 -4.24 4.51
CA MET A 713 -0.51 -5.07 4.74
C MET A 713 0.70 -4.47 4.03
N ARG A 714 1.88 -4.56 4.63
CA ARG A 714 3.11 -4.13 3.99
C ARG A 714 3.90 -5.32 3.45
N VAL A 715 4.48 -5.13 2.27
CA VAL A 715 5.40 -6.08 1.64
C VAL A 715 6.72 -5.37 1.37
N TRP A 716 7.78 -5.87 1.96
CA TRP A 716 9.13 -5.37 1.78
C TRP A 716 9.80 -6.04 0.58
N SER A 717 10.53 -5.26 -0.22
CA SER A 717 11.20 -5.77 -1.42
C SER A 717 12.25 -6.82 -1.08
N VAL A 718 12.98 -6.66 0.01
CA VAL A 718 14.00 -7.64 0.47
C VAL A 718 13.34 -8.96 0.84
N ASP A 719 12.26 -8.94 1.65
CA ASP A 719 11.52 -10.15 2.01
C ASP A 719 10.96 -10.88 0.77
N TRP A 720 10.47 -10.12 -0.23
CA TRP A 720 10.01 -10.71 -1.49
C TRP A 720 11.12 -11.38 -2.28
N PHE A 721 12.30 -10.77 -2.33
CA PHE A 721 13.45 -11.35 -3.04
C PHE A 721 13.98 -12.61 -2.36
N GLU A 722 14.06 -12.63 -1.04
CA GLU A 722 14.66 -13.74 -0.30
C GLU A 722 13.66 -14.88 -0.02
N HIS A 723 12.39 -14.51 0.27
CA HIS A 723 11.40 -15.44 0.81
C HIS A 723 10.03 -15.29 0.14
N LYS A 724 10.01 -15.23 -1.20
CA LYS A 724 8.80 -15.01 -2.00
C LYS A 724 7.61 -15.86 -1.56
N GLU A 725 7.80 -17.17 -1.42
CA GLU A 725 6.70 -18.09 -1.08
C GLU A 725 6.11 -17.77 0.30
N ASN A 726 6.95 -17.48 1.29
CA ASN A 726 6.49 -17.11 2.63
C ASN A 726 5.66 -15.81 2.62
N VAL A 727 6.09 -14.82 1.80
CA VAL A 727 5.34 -13.57 1.65
C VAL A 727 3.98 -13.82 1.01
N VAL A 728 3.94 -14.63 -0.04
CA VAL A 728 2.68 -14.97 -0.72
C VAL A 728 1.74 -15.76 0.20
N GLU A 729 2.24 -16.73 0.96
CA GLU A 729 1.45 -17.46 1.94
C GLU A 729 0.88 -16.54 3.02
N ARG A 730 1.67 -15.57 3.50
CA ARG A 730 1.22 -14.56 4.47
C ARG A 730 0.09 -13.69 3.90
N ILE A 731 0.19 -13.30 2.62
CA ILE A 731 -0.88 -12.54 1.94
C ILE A 731 -2.14 -13.39 1.84
N ILE A 732 -2.03 -14.64 1.39
CA ILE A 732 -3.17 -15.54 1.22
C ILE A 732 -3.84 -15.82 2.55
N LYS A 733 -3.09 -16.13 3.59
CA LYS A 733 -3.61 -16.34 4.94
C LYS A 733 -4.40 -15.12 5.42
N LYS A 734 -3.85 -13.91 5.23
CA LYS A 734 -4.56 -12.67 5.59
C LYS A 734 -5.87 -12.51 4.82
N LEU A 735 -5.88 -12.85 3.52
CA LEU A 735 -7.09 -12.81 2.70
C LEU A 735 -8.14 -13.83 3.14
N GLU A 736 -7.73 -15.01 3.54
CA GLU A 736 -8.63 -16.05 4.06
C GLU A 736 -9.22 -15.63 5.42
N ASP A 737 -8.39 -15.09 6.30
CA ASP A 737 -8.83 -14.54 7.59
C ASP A 737 -9.88 -13.44 7.38
N LEU A 738 -9.66 -12.53 6.44
CA LEU A 738 -10.58 -11.44 6.13
C LEU A 738 -11.89 -11.93 5.47
N LYS A 739 -11.84 -12.98 4.66
CA LYS A 739 -13.05 -13.59 4.09
C LYS A 739 -13.92 -14.31 5.13
N ASN A 740 -13.26 -14.91 6.12
CA ASN A 740 -13.93 -15.68 7.16
C ASN A 740 -14.42 -14.82 8.33
N THR A 741 -13.87 -13.63 8.49
CA THR A 741 -14.37 -12.66 9.47
C THR A 741 -15.70 -12.16 8.94
N LYS A 742 -16.82 -12.61 9.56
CA LYS A 742 -18.11 -11.95 9.36
C LYS A 742 -17.89 -10.48 9.68
N VAL A 743 -18.40 -9.62 8.81
CA VAL A 743 -18.44 -8.18 9.02
C VAL A 743 -19.29 -7.94 10.29
N GLU A 744 -18.68 -8.05 11.45
CA GLU A 744 -19.10 -7.26 12.58
C GLU A 744 -18.63 -5.85 12.21
N GLU A 745 -19.57 -4.98 11.93
CA GLU A 745 -19.33 -3.55 11.85
C GLU A 745 -18.57 -3.17 13.13
N GLN A 746 -17.25 -3.07 13.00
CA GLN A 746 -16.48 -2.43 14.06
C GLN A 746 -17.01 -1.01 14.10
N PRO A 747 -17.59 -0.59 15.20
CA PRO A 747 -17.94 0.81 15.35
C PRO A 747 -16.65 1.61 15.06
N PRO A 748 -16.73 2.71 14.32
CA PRO A 748 -15.60 3.58 14.13
C PRO A 748 -14.98 3.80 15.50
N LEU A 749 -13.67 3.56 15.61
CA LEU A 749 -12.92 3.93 16.80
C LEU A 749 -13.39 5.34 17.14
N PRO A 750 -13.94 5.58 18.34
CA PRO A 750 -14.43 6.90 18.64
C PRO A 750 -13.26 7.84 18.34
N ILE A 751 -13.46 8.69 17.33
CA ILE A 751 -12.76 9.95 17.33
C ILE A 751 -13.22 10.53 18.65
N GLU A 752 -12.40 10.41 19.67
CA GLU A 752 -12.60 11.23 20.84
C GLU A 752 -12.56 12.66 20.31
N ASN A 753 -13.72 13.11 19.86
CA ASN A 753 -14.07 14.50 20.03
C ASN A 753 -13.97 14.68 21.52
N ASN A 754 -12.79 15.06 21.98
CA ASN A 754 -12.61 15.68 23.27
C ASN A 754 -13.34 17.03 23.24
N VAL A 755 -14.66 16.96 23.01
CA VAL A 755 -15.57 17.95 23.51
C VAL A 755 -15.50 17.74 25.03
N LEU A 756 -14.74 18.66 25.67
CA LEU A 756 -14.81 19.02 27.08
C LEU A 756 -15.71 18.08 27.90
N LYS A 757 -15.21 16.90 28.27
CA LYS A 757 -15.70 16.26 29.48
C LYS A 757 -15.36 17.25 30.58
N THR A 758 -16.36 17.95 31.07
CA THR A 758 -16.29 18.66 32.33
C THR A 758 -15.71 17.68 33.33
N PHE A 759 -14.45 17.87 33.68
CA PHE A 759 -13.82 17.18 34.80
C PHE A 759 -14.57 17.56 36.05
N SER A 760 -15.48 16.71 36.52
CA SER A 760 -15.87 16.68 37.89
C SER A 760 -14.63 16.25 38.66
N ILE A 761 -14.09 17.17 39.43
CA ILE A 761 -13.00 16.92 40.36
C ILE A 761 -13.58 16.07 41.47
N GLU A 762 -13.59 14.76 41.32
CA GLU A 762 -13.62 13.83 42.41
C GLU A 762 -12.20 13.71 42.95
N ASN A 763 -12.09 13.96 44.26
CA ASN A 763 -10.85 14.04 45.05
C ASN A 763 -9.97 12.80 44.79
N GLU A 764 -8.99 12.91 43.94
CA GLU A 764 -7.84 12.02 43.98
C GLU A 764 -6.79 12.58 44.93
N PRO A 765 -6.07 11.70 45.66
CA PRO A 765 -5.19 12.14 46.74
C PRO A 765 -4.04 13.01 46.18
N VAL A 766 -3.79 14.10 46.87
CA VAL A 766 -2.68 15.02 46.65
C VAL A 766 -1.38 14.23 46.60
N VAL A 767 -0.81 14.05 45.40
CA VAL A 767 0.56 13.56 45.29
C VAL A 767 1.47 14.68 45.75
N GLU A 768 2.16 14.48 46.86
CA GLU A 768 3.21 15.37 47.38
C GLU A 768 4.22 15.61 46.25
N LEU A 769 4.42 16.87 45.91
CA LEU A 769 5.42 17.35 44.98
C LEU A 769 6.82 16.99 45.51
N VAL A 770 7.41 15.94 44.99
CA VAL A 770 8.81 15.63 45.19
C VAL A 770 9.65 16.72 44.56
N ASN A 771 10.58 17.21 45.33
CA ASN A 771 11.45 18.37 45.16
C ASN A 771 12.04 18.52 43.76
N ASN A 772 11.77 19.60 43.08
CA ASN A 772 12.10 19.95 41.69
C ASN A 772 13.60 19.97 41.29
N ARG A 773 14.52 19.74 42.24
CA ARG A 773 15.97 19.89 41.96
C ARG A 773 16.61 18.69 41.24
N GLU A 774 16.04 17.51 41.32
CA GLU A 774 16.60 16.32 40.64
C GLU A 774 16.13 16.17 39.18
N ARG A 775 15.07 16.85 38.78
CA ARG A 775 14.56 16.76 37.36
C ARG A 775 15.28 17.72 36.41
N GLU A 776 15.86 18.79 36.85
CA GLU A 776 16.65 19.71 36.00
C GLU A 776 17.94 19.07 35.48
N TYR A 777 18.51 18.11 36.22
CA TYR A 777 19.76 17.45 35.83
C TYR A 777 19.61 16.42 34.71
N ILE A 778 18.44 15.81 34.55
CA ILE A 778 18.19 14.77 33.49
C ILE A 778 17.98 15.41 32.12
N PHE A 779 17.53 16.66 32.06
CA PHE A 779 17.31 17.38 30.81
C PHE A 779 18.48 18.30 30.40
N ALA A 780 19.41 18.58 31.27
CA ALA A 780 20.58 19.43 31.00
C ALA A 780 21.68 18.71 30.18
N ASP A 781 21.69 17.38 30.20
CA ASP A 781 22.66 16.55 29.48
C ASP A 781 22.16 16.01 28.13
N LEU A 782 20.92 16.35 27.73
CA LEU A 782 20.50 16.10 26.36
C LEU A 782 21.15 17.18 25.49
N PRO A 783 21.89 16.79 24.41
CA PRO A 783 22.42 17.78 23.48
C PRO A 783 21.26 18.63 23.00
N ASP A 784 21.48 19.93 22.92
CA ASP A 784 20.56 20.92 22.38
C ASP A 784 20.21 20.48 20.95
N ILE A 785 19.16 19.66 20.84
CA ILE A 785 18.61 19.22 19.57
C ILE A 785 17.91 20.44 19.03
N GLY A 786 18.71 21.33 18.43
CA GLY A 786 18.17 22.42 17.64
C GLY A 786 17.08 21.81 16.76
N TYR A 787 15.93 22.45 16.73
CA TYR A 787 14.77 22.02 15.94
C TYR A 787 15.18 21.81 14.47
N SER A 788 15.89 20.72 14.21
CA SER A 788 16.04 20.15 12.89
C SER A 788 14.75 19.40 12.62
N THR A 789 14.01 19.84 11.63
CA THR A 789 12.83 19.16 11.09
C THR A 789 13.19 17.81 10.42
N ASP A 790 14.40 17.36 10.60
CA ASP A 790 14.98 16.19 9.93
C ASP A 790 15.19 15.08 10.97
N ILE A 791 14.08 14.36 11.24
CA ILE A 791 14.07 13.18 12.13
C ILE A 791 15.00 12.08 11.58
N ASP A 792 15.26 12.06 10.28
CA ASP A 792 16.17 11.11 9.64
C ASP A 792 17.62 11.30 10.09
N THR A 793 18.01 12.53 10.46
CA THR A 793 19.34 12.83 11.03
C THR A 793 19.48 12.33 12.47
N VAL A 794 18.39 12.33 13.24
CA VAL A 794 18.39 11.85 14.64
C VAL A 794 18.45 10.34 14.72
N MET A 795 17.80 9.63 13.79
CA MET A 795 17.84 8.17 13.72
C MET A 795 19.19 7.64 13.23
N ALA A 796 19.91 8.38 12.38
CA ALA A 796 21.25 8.02 11.92
C ALA A 796 22.35 8.21 12.97
N SER A 797 22.12 9.03 14.01
CA SER A 797 23.11 9.28 15.07
C SER A 797 22.95 8.40 16.33
N SER A 798 21.90 7.55 16.34
CA SER A 798 21.66 6.62 17.46
C SER A 798 22.01 5.15 17.13
N TYR A 799 22.79 4.93 16.07
CA TYR A 799 23.40 3.62 15.75
C TYR A 799 24.91 3.63 15.95
#